data_b3ab4a2f384e1003457984990afd64bf
#
_entry.id   b3ab4a2f384e1003457984990afd64bf
#
_cell.length_a   1.000
_cell.length_b   1.000
_cell.length_c   1.000
_cell.angle_alpha   90.00
_cell.angle_beta   90.00
_cell.angle_gamma   90.00
#
_symmetry.space_group_name_H-M   'P 1'
#
loop_
_entity.id
_entity.type
_entity.pdbx_description
1 polymer ?
#
loop_
_entity_poly.entity_id
_entity_poly.type
_entity_poly.pdbx_seq_one_letter_code
_entity_poly.pdbx_strand_id
1 'polypeptide(L)'
;MTTYEHHSCNDSRHNNNNDNNNMHNSFTDTVLVGTTCDNNIAHTRNGLPTSSISLSGEQAVCASSNAPVAIGGYKLDGAHDLTDSVPGIRLSSSADTIDQVKLSKSEWDYTEIPESHSEKDIMQMIISGFGDVNIIRTSQHSLLSFLKIAPTPEMHQHLYTTFYQALLESLVKKHRKNERDWLTRTAATAGSSGPIVDVFQSWERIMGDSKAIKKIDAMRIQNIKMDTSAMDGIYENILLSVFDKLMQEKYPTSSLKWTYYYYTLCKLYANNIPHLNANVDSFISHVIRRYENEAIEHANVLHFIKHAYDYIERNEYIHRYASMQLYEHQKELFTVIKTPGPKLVLYIAPTGTGKTLSPLGITEKFKVVFICAARHVGIALAKAAITMKKKVAFAFGCNNIDDIRLHYFSAKEYTRDWKTGGIRKVDNSVGDNVELMICDVKSYLYAMHYMCAFNCADRLVMYWDEPTIMLDYTDHPYHSIIHRTWSKNVIPNIVLSSATLPKENEIGSVLSDFRTKFSGLVHDDGNGVCTSPQVYNIVSHDCKKSIPILNKSGLIELPHFLFASDYNKVKESATHCETYKTIMRYFDLREIVKFIGAVDTAGSSVLSSQRYQLVRYFSDKLTDITMITLKEYYLKLLAHIRPDAWNGIMLALNERRTPVYPSTIYMTTQDAYTLTDGPTIYLTSEVKKIAAFALQHTEIPDEVFNDIMNDIEFNAVLSDRIADLERQLDDERAKREGSGNGTSGAGASNEKGGRSVSKKELDSKMCINEKSAKVMKRYDELFSLQGKINELRDQVKTVTLNEIFIPNTDEHYQYWSNRNDKQSKKSLGDATGSRFSSDVDTDTVEQIMLLPIENSWKLLLLMGIGVITNPHDIDGAGAGAGTQYNDIIKTLAQNQKLYLIIASSDYIYGTNYQFCHGYIGKDLSGMTQEKTVQAMGRVGRNSLQQNYTIRFRDDGLIKKIFTSVSSNDKLEVINMNRLFTSGCESDE
;
A
#
# COMPACT_ATOMS: atom_id res chain seq x y z
N MET A 1 -14.07 20.94 46.06
CA MET A 1 -14.96 21.96 46.59
C MET A 1 -15.93 22.30 45.50
N THR A 2 -17.06 21.74 45.71
CA THR A 2 -18.47 22.25 45.68
C THR A 2 -18.96 22.46 44.24
N THR A 3 -19.74 21.60 43.75
CA THR A 3 -21.14 21.15 44.00
C THR A 3 -22.21 22.04 43.38
N TYR A 4 -23.17 21.28 42.80
CA TYR A 4 -24.60 21.52 42.64
C TYR A 4 -25.04 22.15 41.32
N GLU A 5 -26.02 21.70 40.69
CA GLU A 5 -27.14 20.75 40.64
C GLU A 5 -28.27 21.35 39.77
N HIS A 6 -28.91 20.45 39.03
CA HIS A 6 -30.33 20.28 38.76
C HIS A 6 -31.29 21.46 38.46
N HIS A 7 -32.05 21.27 37.40
CA HIS A 7 -33.52 21.08 37.34
C HIS A 7 -33.99 21.19 35.88
N SER A 8 -34.53 20.21 35.26
CA SER A 8 -35.79 19.50 35.24
C SER A 8 -36.99 20.36 34.84
N CYS A 9 -37.75 19.76 33.93
CA CYS A 9 -39.20 19.72 33.77
C CYS A 9 -39.89 20.74 32.86
N ASN A 10 -40.55 20.15 31.94
CA ASN A 10 -41.99 20.10 31.61
C ASN A 10 -42.58 21.05 30.58
N ASP A 11 -43.08 20.37 29.62
CA ASP A 11 -44.48 20.20 29.20
C ASP A 11 -45.23 21.34 28.49
N SER A 12 -45.81 20.89 27.46
CA SER A 12 -47.21 20.95 26.99
C SER A 12 -47.44 21.58 25.62
N ARG A 13 -47.89 20.71 24.72
CA ARG A 13 -49.22 20.63 24.06
C ARG A 13 -49.71 21.90 23.34
N HIS A 14 -50.00 21.76 22.11
CA HIS A 14 -51.30 21.71 21.40
C HIS A 14 -51.11 22.06 19.92
N ASN A 15 -51.50 21.19 19.07
CA ASN A 15 -52.76 20.97 18.36
C ASN A 15 -53.11 21.97 17.24
N ASN A 16 -53.40 21.36 16.18
CA ASN A 16 -54.45 21.49 15.17
C ASN A 16 -54.06 22.00 13.77
N ASN A 17 -54.23 21.10 12.89
CA ASN A 17 -55.34 20.85 11.94
C ASN A 17 -55.22 21.46 10.54
N ASN A 18 -55.41 20.51 9.62
CA ASN A 18 -56.26 20.60 8.39
C ASN A 18 -55.60 21.36 7.19
N ASP A 19 -55.74 20.95 6.00
CA ASP A 19 -56.58 19.97 5.30
C ASP A 19 -56.06 19.68 3.88
N ASN A 20 -56.34 18.45 3.45
CA ASN A 20 -56.89 18.02 2.16
C ASN A 20 -56.23 18.39 0.80
N ASN A 21 -55.89 17.43 0.00
CA ASN A 21 -56.63 16.70 -1.03
C ASN A 21 -55.69 15.96 -1.97
N ASN A 22 -55.82 14.66 -2.01
CA ASN A 22 -56.46 13.77 -2.98
C ASN A 22 -55.99 13.86 -4.44
N MET A 23 -55.45 12.73 -4.94
CA MET A 23 -56.07 11.78 -5.90
C MET A 23 -54.97 10.79 -6.31
N HIS A 24 -55.17 9.53 -5.94
CA HIS A 24 -55.69 8.36 -6.68
C HIS A 24 -55.02 8.02 -8.01
N ASN A 25 -54.40 6.84 -8.07
CA ASN A 25 -54.82 5.54 -8.61
C ASN A 25 -53.66 4.59 -8.52
N SER A 26 -53.57 3.52 -7.77
CA SER A 26 -54.21 2.21 -7.73
C SER A 26 -54.22 1.46 -9.07
N PHE A 27 -53.55 0.34 -9.07
CA PHE A 27 -53.98 -0.98 -9.56
C PHE A 27 -52.92 -1.99 -9.06
N THR A 28 -53.20 -2.75 -8.10
CA THR A 28 -53.54 -4.16 -7.83
C THR A 28 -53.75 -4.96 -9.11
N ASP A 29 -53.28 -6.22 -9.24
CA ASP A 29 -53.64 -7.50 -8.62
C ASP A 29 -52.74 -8.60 -9.14
N THR A 30 -52.16 -9.44 -8.32
CA THR A 30 -52.66 -10.71 -7.75
C THR A 30 -53.01 -11.78 -8.78
N VAL A 31 -52.55 -12.96 -8.54
CA VAL A 31 -53.07 -14.32 -8.50
C VAL A 31 -51.97 -15.34 -8.86
N LEU A 32 -51.43 -16.10 -8.05
CA LEU A 32 -51.71 -17.34 -7.28
C LEU A 32 -52.31 -18.48 -8.10
N VAL A 33 -51.84 -19.69 -7.69
CA VAL A 33 -52.38 -21.06 -7.94
C VAL A 33 -51.52 -21.82 -8.98
N GLY A 34 -50.86 -22.93 -8.73
CA GLY A 34 -50.99 -23.96 -7.70
C GLY A 34 -51.11 -25.30 -8.37
N THR A 35 -50.55 -26.24 -7.70
CA THR A 35 -50.83 -27.72 -7.76
C THR A 35 -50.21 -28.52 -8.90
N THR A 36 -49.41 -29.42 -8.55
CA THR A 36 -49.37 -30.76 -7.92
C THR A 36 -49.22 -31.93 -8.90
N CYS A 37 -48.34 -32.82 -8.45
CA CYS A 37 -48.37 -34.31 -8.58
C CYS A 37 -48.17 -34.89 -9.99
N ASP A 38 -47.58 -35.99 -10.23
CA ASP A 38 -47.16 -37.18 -9.45
C ASP A 38 -46.23 -38.04 -10.29
N ASN A 39 -45.34 -38.74 -9.58
CA ASN A 39 -45.00 -40.15 -9.70
C ASN A 39 -44.85 -40.89 -11.07
N ASN A 40 -43.74 -41.54 -11.33
CA ASN A 40 -43.48 -42.98 -11.13
C ASN A 40 -42.23 -43.45 -11.88
N ILE A 41 -41.30 -44.00 -11.15
CA ILE A 41 -40.80 -45.37 -11.11
C ILE A 41 -40.61 -46.05 -12.48
N ALA A 42 -39.37 -46.41 -12.75
CA ALA A 42 -39.01 -47.81 -13.08
C ALA A 42 -37.48 -47.99 -13.20
N HIS A 43 -37.05 -48.98 -12.45
CA HIS A 43 -35.80 -49.73 -12.51
C HIS A 43 -35.42 -50.19 -13.90
N THR A 44 -34.11 -50.21 -14.22
CA THR A 44 -33.47 -51.50 -14.56
C THR A 44 -31.94 -51.39 -14.44
N ARG A 45 -31.40 -52.45 -13.90
CA ARG A 45 -30.00 -52.85 -13.68
C ARG A 45 -29.30 -53.29 -14.97
N ASN A 46 -27.96 -53.41 -14.81
CA ASN A 46 -26.98 -54.28 -15.50
C ASN A 46 -26.14 -53.46 -16.54
N GLY A 47 -24.85 -53.57 -16.64
CA GLY A 47 -23.87 -54.49 -16.10
C GLY A 47 -22.53 -54.06 -16.72
N LEU A 48 -21.46 -54.25 -16.01
CA LEU A 48 -20.08 -54.23 -16.49
C LEU A 48 -19.84 -55.35 -17.55
N PRO A 49 -18.84 -55.20 -18.42
CA PRO A 49 -17.59 -55.86 -18.10
C PRO A 49 -16.31 -55.13 -18.56
N THR A 50 -15.28 -55.37 -17.79
CA THR A 50 -13.85 -55.34 -18.02
C THR A 50 -13.40 -55.91 -19.35
N SER A 51 -12.43 -55.31 -20.02
CA SER A 51 -11.36 -56.03 -20.72
C SER A 51 -10.16 -55.13 -20.98
N SER A 52 -9.03 -55.54 -20.42
CA SER A 52 -7.65 -55.28 -20.76
C SER A 52 -7.31 -55.60 -22.21
N ILE A 53 -6.37 -54.92 -22.82
CA ILE A 53 -5.32 -55.39 -23.75
C ILE A 53 -4.33 -54.22 -23.97
N SER A 54 -3.19 -54.40 -23.71
CA SER A 54 -1.79 -54.37 -23.90
C SER A 54 -1.28 -54.07 -25.34
N LEU A 55 -0.15 -53.35 -25.36
CA LEU A 55 1.09 -53.50 -26.10
C LEU A 55 1.31 -52.83 -27.44
N SER A 56 2.51 -52.28 -27.47
CA SER A 56 3.52 -52.11 -28.54
C SER A 56 3.31 -50.92 -29.47
N GLY A 57 4.28 -50.10 -29.79
CA GLY A 57 5.72 -50.20 -29.90
C GLY A 57 6.16 -49.32 -31.04
N GLU A 58 7.42 -48.96 -30.99
CA GLU A 58 8.30 -48.46 -32.08
C GLU A 58 8.47 -46.97 -32.30
N GLN A 59 9.56 -46.51 -31.90
CA GLN A 59 10.77 -45.90 -32.47
C GLN A 59 10.62 -45.24 -33.88
N ALA A 60 11.01 -44.00 -33.95
CA ALA A 60 11.80 -43.47 -35.07
C ALA A 60 12.71 -42.31 -34.64
N VAL A 61 13.95 -42.59 -34.79
CA VAL A 61 15.14 -41.74 -34.67
C VAL A 61 15.19 -40.80 -35.87
N CYS A 62 15.56 -39.52 -35.63
CA CYS A 62 16.38 -38.78 -36.58
C CYS A 62 17.21 -37.73 -35.84
N ALA A 63 18.52 -37.94 -35.98
CA ALA A 63 19.59 -37.09 -35.55
C ALA A 63 19.80 -35.92 -36.53
N SER A 64 20.18 -34.75 -36.00
CA SER A 64 21.14 -33.90 -36.69
C SER A 64 21.88 -33.03 -35.68
N SER A 65 23.16 -33.25 -35.67
CA SER A 65 24.26 -32.59 -35.09
C SER A 65 24.29 -31.07 -35.23
N ASN A 66 24.68 -30.37 -34.15
CA ASN A 66 25.74 -29.38 -34.23
C ASN A 66 26.30 -29.11 -32.83
N ALA A 67 27.61 -29.20 -32.74
CA ALA A 67 28.42 -29.08 -31.54
C ALA A 67 28.52 -27.64 -31.03
N PRO A 68 28.67 -27.45 -29.73
CA PRO A 68 29.04 -26.15 -29.17
C PRO A 68 30.57 -26.04 -29.00
N VAL A 69 31.02 -24.82 -29.28
CA VAL A 69 32.38 -24.35 -28.99
C VAL A 69 32.57 -24.26 -27.49
N ALA A 70 33.64 -24.90 -27.00
CA ALA A 70 34.05 -24.89 -25.61
C ALA A 70 34.73 -23.55 -25.26
N ILE A 71 34.26 -22.89 -24.21
CA ILE A 71 35.02 -21.88 -23.48
C ILE A 71 35.07 -22.30 -22.01
N GLY A 72 36.27 -22.30 -21.51
CA GLY A 72 36.89 -22.62 -20.26
C GLY A 72 36.00 -22.90 -19.03
N GLY A 73 36.15 -24.11 -18.50
CA GLY A 73 35.47 -24.59 -17.32
C GLY A 73 36.15 -24.19 -16.04
N TYR A 74 35.34 -23.78 -15.07
CA TYR A 74 35.66 -23.95 -13.65
C TYR A 74 35.12 -25.31 -13.22
N LYS A 75 36.01 -26.17 -12.74
CA LYS A 75 35.71 -27.47 -12.15
C LYS A 75 35.06 -27.29 -10.79
N LEU A 76 33.85 -27.79 -10.65
CA LEU A 76 33.30 -28.20 -9.36
C LEU A 76 33.57 -29.71 -9.23
N ASP A 77 34.54 -30.06 -8.40
CA ASP A 77 34.78 -31.44 -7.97
C ASP A 77 33.81 -31.77 -6.83
N GLY A 78 33.05 -32.85 -7.01
CA GLY A 78 32.21 -33.40 -5.93
C GLY A 78 30.92 -34.08 -6.38
N ALA A 79 31.00 -34.95 -7.42
CA ALA A 79 29.93 -35.89 -7.67
C ALA A 79 30.13 -37.13 -6.80
N HIS A 80 29.36 -37.34 -5.77
CA HIS A 80 29.15 -38.63 -5.14
C HIS A 80 27.82 -39.22 -5.60
N ASP A 81 27.91 -40.39 -6.22
CA ASP A 81 26.82 -41.30 -6.56
C ASP A 81 25.85 -41.49 -5.39
N LEU A 82 24.57 -41.28 -5.64
CA LEU A 82 23.50 -41.91 -4.87
C LEU A 82 22.45 -42.47 -5.84
N THR A 83 22.55 -43.79 -6.01
CA THR A 83 21.53 -44.62 -6.60
C THR A 83 20.30 -44.72 -5.69
N ASP A 84 19.16 -44.69 -6.34
CA ASP A 84 17.88 -45.26 -5.96
C ASP A 84 17.30 -44.98 -4.56
N SER A 85 16.38 -44.02 -4.51
CA SER A 85 15.14 -44.16 -3.72
C SER A 85 14.07 -43.19 -4.26
N VAL A 86 12.83 -43.69 -4.33
CA VAL A 86 11.58 -43.04 -4.71
C VAL A 86 11.54 -41.58 -4.26
N PRO A 87 11.15 -40.62 -5.10
CA PRO A 87 11.01 -39.22 -4.68
C PRO A 87 9.78 -39.06 -3.80
N GLY A 88 9.94 -39.32 -2.52
CA GLY A 88 9.15 -38.66 -1.50
C GLY A 88 9.48 -37.17 -1.61
N ILE A 89 8.49 -36.37 -1.96
CA ILE A 89 8.58 -34.91 -1.90
C ILE A 89 9.04 -34.55 -0.50
N ARG A 90 10.33 -34.30 -0.32
CA ARG A 90 10.83 -33.59 0.85
C ARG A 90 10.33 -32.17 0.69
N LEU A 91 9.27 -31.85 1.40
CA LEU A 91 8.85 -30.49 1.70
C LEU A 91 10.01 -29.82 2.41
N SER A 92 10.87 -29.14 1.64
CA SER A 92 11.90 -28.26 2.20
C SER A 92 11.20 -27.08 2.86
N SER A 93 11.10 -27.13 4.18
CA SER A 93 11.17 -26.03 5.16
C SER A 93 10.55 -24.67 4.79
N SER A 94 9.34 -24.61 4.23
CA SER A 94 8.49 -23.43 4.35
C SER A 94 8.05 -23.18 5.82
N ALA A 95 8.20 -24.20 6.68
CA ALA A 95 7.90 -24.09 8.11
C ALA A 95 8.77 -23.05 8.85
N ASP A 96 10.05 -22.90 8.46
CA ASP A 96 10.98 -22.03 9.17
C ASP A 96 10.72 -20.53 8.96
N THR A 97 10.10 -20.13 7.84
CA THR A 97 9.67 -18.74 7.62
C THR A 97 8.46 -18.35 8.44
N ILE A 98 7.73 -19.32 8.98
CA ILE A 98 6.49 -19.13 9.75
C ILE A 98 6.71 -19.43 11.23
N ASP A 99 7.76 -20.16 11.61
CA ASP A 99 8.11 -20.38 13.01
C ASP A 99 8.55 -19.07 13.67
N GLN A 100 7.63 -18.54 14.45
CA GLN A 100 7.79 -17.24 15.08
C GLN A 100 8.41 -17.43 16.47
N VAL A 101 9.50 -16.73 16.71
CA VAL A 101 10.18 -16.63 17.99
C VAL A 101 9.73 -15.37 18.73
N LYS A 102 10.09 -15.23 20.02
CA LYS A 102 9.84 -14.00 20.78
C LYS A 102 10.46 -12.79 20.12
N LEU A 103 9.88 -11.60 20.33
CA LEU A 103 10.39 -10.34 19.79
C LEU A 103 11.85 -10.11 20.15
N SER A 104 12.68 -9.84 19.17
CA SER A 104 14.06 -9.41 19.36
C SER A 104 14.13 -7.95 19.83
N LYS A 105 15.30 -7.54 20.34
CA LYS A 105 15.49 -6.15 20.76
C LYS A 105 15.36 -5.17 19.59
N SER A 106 15.91 -5.51 18.44
CA SER A 106 15.82 -4.68 17.22
C SER A 106 14.38 -4.48 16.77
N GLU A 107 13.53 -5.51 16.85
CA GLU A 107 12.11 -5.39 16.53
C GLU A 107 11.35 -4.51 17.52
N TRP A 108 11.68 -4.59 18.82
CA TRP A 108 11.16 -3.67 19.83
C TRP A 108 11.54 -2.22 19.52
N ASP A 109 12.83 -1.96 19.29
CA ASP A 109 13.34 -0.63 18.97
C ASP A 109 12.67 -0.09 17.68
N TYR A 110 12.42 -0.94 16.69
CA TYR A 110 11.69 -0.57 15.47
C TYR A 110 10.24 -0.14 15.74
N THR A 111 9.52 -0.79 16.68
CA THR A 111 8.13 -0.41 17.00
C THR A 111 8.04 0.95 17.69
N GLU A 112 9.12 1.43 18.33
CA GLU A 112 9.17 2.74 18.98
C GLU A 112 9.45 3.89 17.99
N ILE A 113 9.90 3.60 16.77
CA ILE A 113 10.15 4.62 15.73
C ILE A 113 8.81 5.17 15.24
N PRO A 114 8.52 6.45 15.42
CA PRO A 114 7.23 7.01 15.02
C PRO A 114 7.05 6.99 13.50
N GLU A 115 5.81 6.76 13.07
CA GLU A 115 5.42 6.87 11.66
C GLU A 115 5.45 8.31 11.14
N SER A 116 5.52 8.47 9.81
CA SER A 116 5.52 9.75 9.14
C SER A 116 4.23 10.56 9.41
N HIS A 117 4.26 11.87 9.18
CA HIS A 117 3.08 12.72 9.36
C HIS A 117 1.90 12.29 8.48
N SER A 118 2.16 11.96 7.22
CA SER A 118 1.12 11.52 6.27
C SER A 118 0.48 10.19 6.69
N GLU A 119 1.26 9.27 7.23
CA GLU A 119 0.75 8.00 7.74
C GLU A 119 -0.07 8.19 9.02
N LYS A 120 0.37 9.10 9.90
CA LYS A 120 -0.43 9.49 11.09
C LYS A 120 -1.79 10.05 10.72
N ASP A 121 -1.88 10.85 9.68
CA ASP A 121 -3.15 11.40 9.21
C ASP A 121 -4.10 10.31 8.71
N ILE A 122 -3.57 9.31 7.98
CA ILE A 122 -4.34 8.14 7.52
C ILE A 122 -4.83 7.32 8.73
N MET A 123 -3.95 7.02 9.67
CA MET A 123 -4.31 6.26 10.87
C MET A 123 -5.35 7.00 11.72
N GLN A 124 -5.17 8.31 11.90
CA GLN A 124 -6.13 9.14 12.63
C GLN A 124 -7.49 9.20 11.94
N MET A 125 -7.53 9.16 10.61
CA MET A 125 -8.76 9.07 9.84
C MET A 125 -9.45 7.72 10.08
N ILE A 126 -8.70 6.62 10.06
CA ILE A 126 -9.23 5.27 10.32
C ILE A 126 -9.82 5.18 11.74
N ILE A 127 -9.10 5.71 12.74
CA ILE A 127 -9.55 5.74 14.14
C ILE A 127 -10.84 6.56 14.28
N SER A 128 -10.82 7.81 13.79
CA SER A 128 -11.99 8.69 13.87
C SER A 128 -13.16 8.17 13.04
N GLY A 129 -12.87 7.47 11.95
CA GLY A 129 -13.85 6.89 11.05
C GLY A 129 -14.68 5.77 11.66
N PHE A 130 -14.22 5.14 12.74
CA PHE A 130 -15.07 4.22 13.49
C PHE A 130 -16.26 4.96 14.14
N GLY A 131 -16.04 6.17 14.64
CA GLY A 131 -17.12 7.03 15.17
C GLY A 131 -18.01 7.60 14.07
N ASP A 132 -17.40 8.20 13.05
CA ASP A 132 -18.03 8.79 11.89
C ASP A 132 -17.47 8.24 10.59
N VAL A 133 -18.17 7.30 9.98
CA VAL A 133 -17.74 6.61 8.75
C VAL A 133 -17.65 7.54 7.53
N ASN A 134 -18.25 8.71 7.59
CA ASN A 134 -18.23 9.69 6.50
C ASN A 134 -17.15 10.76 6.67
N ILE A 135 -16.28 10.59 7.65
CA ILE A 135 -15.18 11.54 7.89
C ILE A 135 -14.30 11.67 6.65
N ILE A 136 -14.02 12.91 6.28
CA ILE A 136 -13.09 13.25 5.21
C ILE A 136 -11.97 14.08 5.83
N ARG A 137 -10.73 13.68 5.60
CA ARG A 137 -9.55 14.47 5.94
C ARG A 137 -8.86 14.93 4.69
N THR A 138 -8.35 16.12 4.72
CA THR A 138 -7.59 16.70 3.64
C THR A 138 -6.35 17.40 4.19
N SER A 139 -5.24 17.23 3.47
CA SER A 139 -4.05 18.05 3.71
C SER A 139 -4.22 19.47 3.16
N GLN A 140 -5.27 19.69 2.36
CA GLN A 140 -5.58 20.97 1.77
C GLN A 140 -6.45 21.81 2.70
N HIS A 141 -6.19 23.07 2.75
CA HIS A 141 -6.90 24.01 3.61
C HIS A 141 -7.58 25.08 2.77
N SER A 142 -8.82 25.40 3.16
CA SER A 142 -9.44 26.66 2.76
C SER A 142 -8.72 27.83 3.45
N LEU A 143 -8.85 29.03 2.94
CA LEU A 143 -8.25 30.20 3.56
C LEU A 143 -8.69 30.40 5.01
N LEU A 144 -9.96 30.18 5.32
CA LEU A 144 -10.51 30.25 6.68
C LEU A 144 -9.86 29.22 7.62
N SER A 145 -9.71 27.97 7.14
CA SER A 145 -9.08 26.90 7.91
C SER A 145 -7.60 27.18 8.13
N PHE A 146 -6.91 27.70 7.13
CA PHE A 146 -5.50 28.10 7.22
C PHE A 146 -5.28 29.21 8.26
N LEU A 147 -6.15 30.23 8.25
CA LEU A 147 -6.10 31.34 9.19
C LEU A 147 -6.58 30.97 10.60
N LYS A 148 -7.19 29.77 10.77
CA LYS A 148 -7.81 29.31 12.02
C LYS A 148 -8.85 30.31 12.58
N ILE A 149 -9.66 30.88 11.69
CA ILE A 149 -10.71 31.84 12.03
C ILE A 149 -12.09 31.15 11.91
N ALA A 150 -13.02 31.48 12.80
CA ALA A 150 -14.36 30.93 12.78
C ALA A 150 -15.12 31.33 11.49
N PRO A 151 -15.80 30.41 10.82
CA PRO A 151 -16.57 30.67 9.61
C PRO A 151 -17.88 31.43 9.96
N THR A 152 -17.90 32.74 9.73
CA THR A 152 -19.13 33.55 9.81
C THR A 152 -19.42 34.17 8.44
N PRO A 153 -20.69 34.47 8.10
CA PRO A 153 -21.03 35.09 6.83
C PRO A 153 -20.25 36.37 6.55
N GLU A 154 -20.07 37.20 7.59
CA GLU A 154 -19.30 38.44 7.52
C GLU A 154 -17.82 38.18 7.22
N MET A 155 -17.26 37.11 7.79
CA MET A 155 -15.87 36.73 7.55
C MET A 155 -15.67 36.22 6.12
N HIS A 156 -16.59 35.37 5.62
CA HIS A 156 -16.56 34.94 4.22
C HIS A 156 -16.58 36.12 3.26
N GLN A 157 -17.43 37.12 3.50
CA GLN A 157 -17.53 38.32 2.67
C GLN A 157 -16.26 39.20 2.76
N HIS A 158 -15.70 39.34 3.95
CA HIS A 158 -14.48 40.15 4.14
C HIS A 158 -13.28 39.50 3.43
N LEU A 159 -13.07 38.20 3.60
CA LEU A 159 -12.00 37.48 2.92
C LEU A 159 -12.19 37.45 1.40
N TYR A 160 -13.42 37.32 0.95
CA TYR A 160 -13.76 37.43 -0.47
C TYR A 160 -13.32 38.80 -1.02
N THR A 161 -13.76 39.88 -0.41
CA THR A 161 -13.43 41.24 -0.85
C THR A 161 -11.93 41.53 -0.80
N THR A 162 -11.22 40.96 0.21
CA THR A 162 -9.79 41.24 0.40
C THR A 162 -8.91 40.42 -0.56
N PHE A 163 -9.23 39.14 -0.79
CA PHE A 163 -8.32 38.22 -1.49
C PHE A 163 -8.82 37.72 -2.84
N TYR A 164 -10.14 37.55 -3.02
CA TYR A 164 -10.67 36.87 -4.19
C TYR A 164 -11.42 37.77 -5.18
N GLN A 165 -12.00 38.88 -4.74
CA GLN A 165 -12.83 39.74 -5.58
C GLN A 165 -12.05 40.26 -6.78
N ALA A 166 -10.90 40.92 -6.53
CA ALA A 166 -10.06 41.45 -7.61
C ALA A 166 -9.55 40.39 -8.57
N LEU A 167 -9.19 39.19 -8.05
CA LEU A 167 -8.76 38.06 -8.84
C LEU A 167 -9.91 37.55 -9.73
N LEU A 168 -11.09 37.32 -9.17
CA LEU A 168 -12.26 36.86 -9.90
C LEU A 168 -12.72 37.86 -10.97
N GLU A 169 -12.78 39.15 -10.63
CA GLU A 169 -13.10 40.21 -11.60
C GLU A 169 -12.10 40.26 -12.75
N SER A 170 -10.81 40.11 -12.45
CA SER A 170 -9.75 40.01 -13.47
C SER A 170 -9.94 38.80 -14.39
N LEU A 171 -10.19 37.61 -13.80
CA LEU A 171 -10.44 36.37 -14.55
C LEU A 171 -11.69 36.50 -15.43
N VAL A 172 -12.79 36.99 -14.88
CA VAL A 172 -14.04 37.23 -15.61
C VAL A 172 -13.83 38.21 -16.77
N LYS A 173 -13.13 39.32 -16.53
CA LYS A 173 -12.83 40.34 -17.55
C LYS A 173 -11.94 39.77 -18.68
N LYS A 174 -10.92 38.98 -18.32
CA LYS A 174 -10.03 38.28 -19.25
C LYS A 174 -10.83 37.32 -20.15
N HIS A 175 -11.69 36.51 -19.58
CA HIS A 175 -12.44 35.51 -20.33
C HIS A 175 -13.60 36.10 -21.14
N ARG A 176 -14.27 37.16 -20.68
CA ARG A 176 -15.23 37.93 -21.48
C ARG A 176 -14.58 38.57 -22.70
N LYS A 177 -13.34 39.01 -22.61
CA LYS A 177 -12.59 39.50 -23.79
C LYS A 177 -12.29 38.37 -24.76
N ASN A 178 -11.78 37.25 -24.26
CA ASN A 178 -11.49 36.08 -25.09
C ASN A 178 -12.73 35.55 -25.79
N GLU A 179 -13.87 35.51 -25.14
CA GLU A 179 -15.16 35.10 -25.69
C GLU A 179 -15.59 36.04 -26.81
N ARG A 180 -15.50 37.36 -26.62
CA ARG A 180 -15.84 38.36 -27.65
C ARG A 180 -14.89 38.27 -28.84
N ASP A 181 -13.59 38.13 -28.63
CA ASP A 181 -12.60 37.99 -29.67
C ASP A 181 -12.78 36.71 -30.51
N TRP A 182 -13.23 35.63 -29.85
CA TRP A 182 -13.58 34.37 -30.54
C TRP A 182 -14.84 34.53 -31.37
N LEU A 183 -15.89 35.12 -30.82
CA LEU A 183 -17.15 35.37 -31.53
C LEU A 183 -16.99 36.27 -32.75
N THR A 184 -16.16 37.32 -32.65
CA THR A 184 -15.86 38.17 -33.80
C THR A 184 -15.11 37.44 -34.92
N ARG A 185 -14.29 36.44 -34.57
CA ARG A 185 -13.60 35.61 -35.57
C ARG A 185 -14.51 34.55 -36.20
N THR A 186 -15.46 33.98 -35.42
CA THR A 186 -16.37 32.93 -35.88
C THR A 186 -17.61 33.46 -36.53
N ALA A 187 -18.10 34.66 -36.17
CA ALA A 187 -19.23 35.33 -36.84
C ALA A 187 -18.94 35.71 -38.31
N ALA A 188 -17.66 35.74 -38.70
CA ALA A 188 -17.26 35.91 -40.11
C ALA A 188 -17.47 34.65 -40.95
N THR A 189 -17.74 33.50 -40.32
CA THR A 189 -17.87 32.18 -40.98
C THR A 189 -19.24 31.49 -40.77
N ALA A 190 -20.10 31.95 -39.88
CA ALA A 190 -21.40 31.30 -39.58
C ALA A 190 -22.51 32.32 -39.31
N GLY A 191 -23.44 32.43 -40.24
CA GLY A 191 -24.61 33.28 -40.18
C GLY A 191 -25.72 32.80 -39.22
N SER A 192 -25.43 32.52 -37.95
CA SER A 192 -26.43 32.24 -36.93
C SER A 192 -26.05 32.82 -35.58
N SER A 193 -26.68 33.95 -35.26
CA SER A 193 -26.61 34.60 -33.93
C SER A 193 -27.67 34.01 -33.02
N GLY A 194 -27.28 33.02 -32.19
CA GLY A 194 -28.06 32.67 -30.98
C GLY A 194 -27.62 33.56 -29.79
N PRO A 195 -28.51 33.93 -28.87
CA PRO A 195 -28.15 34.75 -27.71
C PRO A 195 -27.22 33.99 -26.78
N ILE A 196 -26.00 34.49 -26.61
CA ILE A 196 -25.05 33.96 -25.65
C ILE A 196 -25.47 34.42 -24.27
N VAL A 197 -25.88 33.47 -23.45
CA VAL A 197 -26.18 33.71 -22.05
C VAL A 197 -24.87 33.88 -21.32
N ASP A 198 -24.57 35.13 -20.91
CA ASP A 198 -23.40 35.44 -20.12
C ASP A 198 -23.47 34.71 -18.75
N VAL A 199 -22.62 33.71 -18.58
CA VAL A 199 -22.48 32.95 -17.33
C VAL A 199 -22.22 33.89 -16.12
N PHE A 200 -21.65 35.06 -16.39
CA PHE A 200 -21.21 36.00 -15.36
C PHE A 200 -22.30 37.03 -15.00
N GLN A 201 -23.30 37.28 -15.85
CA GLN A 201 -24.39 38.24 -15.54
C GLN A 201 -25.30 37.77 -14.44
N SER A 202 -25.52 36.45 -14.32
CA SER A 202 -26.37 35.90 -13.27
C SER A 202 -25.65 35.91 -11.91
N TRP A 203 -24.32 35.81 -11.91
CA TRP A 203 -23.52 35.78 -10.70
C TRP A 203 -23.31 37.19 -10.07
N GLU A 204 -23.10 38.22 -10.90
CA GLU A 204 -22.97 39.62 -10.43
C GLU A 204 -24.19 40.10 -9.61
N ARG A 205 -25.37 39.48 -9.77
CA ARG A 205 -26.60 39.81 -9.02
C ARG A 205 -26.68 39.22 -7.60
N ILE A 206 -25.77 38.32 -7.22
CA ILE A 206 -25.80 37.60 -5.95
C ILE A 206 -24.99 38.31 -4.86
N MET A 207 -24.22 39.36 -5.20
CA MET A 207 -23.36 40.06 -4.27
C MET A 207 -24.11 41.00 -3.34
N GLY A 208 -24.16 40.63 -2.07
CA GLY A 208 -24.81 41.49 -1.02
C GLY A 208 -23.81 42.40 -0.30
N ASP A 209 -24.39 43.41 0.40
CA ASP A 209 -23.66 44.44 1.17
C ASP A 209 -22.79 43.83 2.30
N SER A 210 -21.57 44.35 2.46
CA SER A 210 -20.63 43.86 3.47
C SER A 210 -20.95 44.43 4.87
N LYS A 211 -21.10 43.53 5.87
CA LYS A 211 -21.15 43.89 7.28
C LYS A 211 -19.74 43.93 7.89
N ALA A 212 -19.52 44.79 8.90
CA ALA A 212 -18.24 44.98 9.55
C ALA A 212 -17.83 43.78 10.42
N ILE A 213 -16.60 43.30 10.27
CA ILE A 213 -15.99 42.23 11.09
C ILE A 213 -15.39 42.78 12.40
N LYS A 214 -15.10 41.86 13.35
CA LYS A 214 -14.43 42.21 14.61
C LYS A 214 -13.03 42.77 14.35
N LYS A 215 -12.64 43.86 14.97
CA LYS A 215 -11.31 44.49 14.80
C LYS A 215 -10.13 43.56 15.06
N ILE A 216 -10.27 42.61 15.99
CA ILE A 216 -9.22 41.63 16.33
C ILE A 216 -8.93 40.72 15.15
N ASP A 217 -9.96 40.22 14.45
CA ASP A 217 -9.83 39.34 13.31
C ASP A 217 -9.30 40.11 12.08
N ALA A 218 -9.70 41.38 11.90
CA ALA A 218 -9.12 42.24 10.87
C ALA A 218 -7.62 42.45 11.08
N MET A 219 -7.18 42.67 12.32
CA MET A 219 -5.77 42.81 12.66
C MET A 219 -4.99 41.51 12.45
N ARG A 220 -5.59 40.35 12.76
CA ARG A 220 -4.97 39.05 12.50
C ARG A 220 -4.73 38.86 11.00
N ILE A 221 -5.70 39.17 10.17
CA ILE A 221 -5.60 39.04 8.70
C ILE A 221 -4.51 40.00 8.16
N GLN A 222 -4.46 41.26 8.63
CA GLN A 222 -3.47 42.22 8.20
C GLN A 222 -2.04 41.89 8.61
N ASN A 223 -1.87 41.23 9.78
CA ASN A 223 -0.54 40.87 10.31
C ASN A 223 0.04 39.59 9.70
N ILE A 224 -0.75 38.82 9.01
CA ILE A 224 -0.27 37.62 8.32
C ILE A 224 0.34 38.06 6.98
N LYS A 225 1.68 38.10 6.95
CA LYS A 225 2.42 38.22 5.69
C LYS A 225 2.21 36.91 4.91
N MET A 226 1.27 36.91 3.99
CA MET A 226 1.07 35.80 3.08
C MET A 226 2.06 35.93 1.93
N ASP A 227 3.03 35.01 1.88
CA ASP A 227 3.90 34.87 0.71
C ASP A 227 3.06 34.23 -0.45
N THR A 228 3.41 34.56 -1.68
CA THR A 228 2.74 34.02 -2.87
C THR A 228 2.68 32.51 -2.87
N SER A 229 3.73 31.85 -2.37
CA SER A 229 3.78 30.37 -2.25
C SER A 229 2.74 29.79 -1.27
N ALA A 230 2.43 30.52 -0.18
CA ALA A 230 1.40 30.11 0.77
C ALA A 230 -0.01 30.23 0.16
N MET A 231 -0.24 31.25 -0.67
CA MET A 231 -1.50 31.44 -1.38
C MET A 231 -1.75 30.37 -2.46
N ASP A 232 -0.70 29.88 -3.11
CA ASP A 232 -0.81 28.81 -4.11
C ASP A 232 -1.25 27.46 -3.50
N GLY A 233 -1.01 27.26 -2.21
CA GLY A 233 -1.47 26.08 -1.47
C GLY A 233 -2.93 26.16 -0.96
N ILE A 234 -3.61 27.31 -1.11
CA ILE A 234 -4.99 27.50 -0.66
C ILE A 234 -5.97 26.96 -1.69
N TYR A 235 -6.94 26.16 -1.22
CA TYR A 235 -7.80 25.39 -2.12
C TYR A 235 -8.67 26.23 -3.04
N GLU A 236 -9.14 27.37 -2.59
CA GLU A 236 -9.87 28.34 -3.40
C GLU A 236 -9.05 28.79 -4.61
N ASN A 237 -7.76 29.05 -4.42
CA ASN A 237 -6.85 29.44 -5.52
C ASN A 237 -6.59 28.28 -6.49
N ILE A 238 -6.53 27.05 -5.98
CA ILE A 238 -6.42 25.85 -6.82
C ILE A 238 -7.63 25.73 -7.73
N LEU A 239 -8.86 25.84 -7.16
CA LEU A 239 -10.11 25.81 -7.95
C LEU A 239 -10.16 26.93 -8.99
N LEU A 240 -9.80 28.15 -8.61
CA LEU A 240 -9.78 29.29 -9.53
C LEU A 240 -8.70 29.15 -10.62
N SER A 241 -7.54 28.55 -10.29
CA SER A 241 -6.50 28.25 -11.28
C SER A 241 -6.98 27.21 -12.31
N VAL A 242 -7.64 26.14 -11.86
CA VAL A 242 -8.23 25.14 -12.76
C VAL A 242 -9.35 25.74 -13.60
N PHE A 243 -10.16 26.62 -13.02
CA PHE A 243 -11.17 27.40 -13.75
C PHE A 243 -10.53 28.30 -14.82
N ASP A 244 -9.45 29.02 -14.52
CA ASP A 244 -8.75 29.86 -15.51
C ASP A 244 -8.27 29.01 -16.70
N LYS A 245 -7.67 27.85 -16.44
CA LYS A 245 -7.24 26.91 -17.49
C LYS A 245 -8.42 26.35 -18.29
N LEU A 246 -9.52 25.99 -17.61
CA LEU A 246 -10.75 25.54 -18.27
C LEU A 246 -11.24 26.60 -19.28
N MET A 247 -11.29 27.87 -18.86
CA MET A 247 -11.78 28.94 -19.72
C MET A 247 -10.80 29.35 -20.82
N GLN A 248 -9.49 29.18 -20.61
CA GLN A 248 -8.48 29.37 -21.66
C GLN A 248 -8.67 28.37 -22.80
N GLU A 249 -8.98 27.13 -22.47
CA GLU A 249 -9.14 26.03 -23.46
C GLU A 249 -10.53 26.00 -24.11
N LYS A 250 -11.51 26.77 -23.60
CA LYS A 250 -12.90 26.76 -24.14
C LYS A 250 -12.98 27.33 -25.56
N TYR A 251 -12.16 28.29 -25.90
CA TYR A 251 -12.31 29.08 -27.13
C TYR A 251 -11.56 28.54 -28.37
N PRO A 252 -10.53 27.69 -28.29
CA PRO A 252 -10.12 26.88 -29.44
C PRO A 252 -11.10 25.69 -29.60
N THR A 253 -11.84 25.69 -30.67
CA THR A 253 -12.98 24.78 -30.96
C THR A 253 -12.68 23.27 -31.05
N SER A 254 -11.49 22.81 -30.68
CA SER A 254 -11.08 21.41 -30.74
C SER A 254 -10.25 20.96 -29.53
N SER A 255 -10.28 21.70 -28.43
CA SER A 255 -9.38 21.41 -27.32
C SER A 255 -9.88 20.25 -26.45
N LEU A 256 -9.19 19.13 -26.58
CA LEU A 256 -9.24 17.99 -25.67
C LEU A 256 -9.07 18.39 -24.21
N LYS A 257 -8.31 19.46 -23.97
CA LYS A 257 -7.93 19.95 -22.65
C LYS A 257 -9.10 20.59 -21.91
N TRP A 258 -10.10 21.14 -22.61
CA TRP A 258 -11.30 21.68 -21.96
C TRP A 258 -12.04 20.62 -21.14
N THR A 259 -12.29 19.44 -21.74
CA THR A 259 -12.93 18.31 -21.05
C THR A 259 -12.10 17.80 -19.88
N TYR A 260 -10.77 17.77 -20.03
CA TYR A 260 -9.85 17.44 -18.96
C TYR A 260 -9.98 18.38 -17.76
N TYR A 261 -9.94 19.70 -18.00
CA TYR A 261 -10.05 20.68 -16.91
C TYR A 261 -11.46 20.72 -16.30
N TYR A 262 -12.51 20.52 -17.10
CA TYR A 262 -13.88 20.44 -16.59
C TYR A 262 -14.05 19.23 -15.65
N TYR A 263 -13.63 18.05 -16.09
CA TYR A 263 -13.65 16.83 -15.26
C TYR A 263 -12.81 17.01 -13.99
N THR A 264 -11.62 17.59 -14.10
CA THR A 264 -10.74 17.89 -12.98
C THR A 264 -11.41 18.84 -11.99
N LEU A 265 -12.02 19.93 -12.47
CA LEU A 265 -12.73 20.91 -11.63
C LEU A 265 -13.89 20.24 -10.86
N CYS A 266 -14.69 19.41 -11.52
CA CYS A 266 -15.77 18.67 -10.89
C CYS A 266 -15.26 17.71 -9.81
N LYS A 267 -14.20 16.96 -10.07
CA LYS A 267 -13.60 16.01 -9.11
C LYS A 267 -12.95 16.73 -7.92
N LEU A 268 -12.28 17.85 -8.13
CA LEU A 268 -11.74 18.65 -7.04
C LEU A 268 -12.84 19.28 -6.20
N TYR A 269 -13.89 19.80 -6.84
CA TYR A 269 -15.03 20.38 -6.12
C TYR A 269 -15.75 19.34 -5.24
N ALA A 270 -15.84 18.10 -5.70
CA ALA A 270 -16.44 16.98 -4.95
C ALA A 270 -15.64 16.57 -3.70
N ASN A 271 -14.44 17.09 -3.47
CA ASN A 271 -13.65 16.84 -2.26
C ASN A 271 -14.26 17.46 -0.99
N ASN A 272 -15.27 18.34 -1.10
CA ASN A 272 -15.98 18.95 0.02
C ASN A 272 -15.05 19.53 1.11
N ILE A 273 -14.10 20.39 0.70
CA ILE A 273 -13.16 21.01 1.64
C ILE A 273 -13.91 21.87 2.67
N PRO A 274 -13.65 21.68 3.99
CA PRO A 274 -14.34 22.44 5.02
C PRO A 274 -14.05 23.94 4.93
N HIS A 275 -15.12 24.74 5.13
CA HIS A 275 -15.02 26.20 5.23
C HIS A 275 -14.46 26.89 3.98
N LEU A 276 -14.73 26.36 2.78
CA LEU A 276 -14.47 27.11 1.55
C LEU A 276 -15.16 28.48 1.62
N ASN A 277 -14.53 29.48 0.99
CA ASN A 277 -15.16 30.80 0.90
C ASN A 277 -16.51 30.70 0.17
N ALA A 278 -17.60 31.09 0.81
CA ALA A 278 -18.95 30.90 0.31
C ALA A 278 -19.18 31.52 -1.08
N ASN A 279 -18.53 32.65 -1.38
CA ASN A 279 -18.66 33.30 -2.69
C ASN A 279 -17.88 32.54 -3.78
N VAL A 280 -16.69 32.02 -3.46
CA VAL A 280 -15.90 31.19 -4.40
C VAL A 280 -16.62 29.86 -4.62
N ASP A 281 -17.13 29.23 -3.57
CA ASP A 281 -17.92 27.99 -3.63
C ASP A 281 -19.15 28.16 -4.53
N SER A 282 -19.94 29.21 -4.30
CA SER A 282 -21.10 29.54 -5.13
C SER A 282 -20.73 29.79 -6.59
N PHE A 283 -19.61 30.48 -6.84
CA PHE A 283 -19.12 30.73 -8.19
C PHE A 283 -18.74 29.43 -8.91
N ILE A 284 -17.92 28.59 -8.29
CA ILE A 284 -17.49 27.32 -8.89
C ILE A 284 -18.67 26.38 -9.12
N SER A 285 -19.59 26.29 -8.14
CA SER A 285 -20.84 25.51 -8.29
C SER A 285 -21.66 25.99 -9.49
N HIS A 286 -21.80 27.33 -9.66
CA HIS A 286 -22.50 27.91 -10.81
C HIS A 286 -21.83 27.55 -12.13
N VAL A 287 -20.48 27.64 -12.20
CA VAL A 287 -19.69 27.27 -13.39
C VAL A 287 -19.89 25.80 -13.76
N ILE A 288 -19.81 24.89 -12.77
CA ILE A 288 -20.00 23.45 -12.99
C ILE A 288 -21.41 23.17 -13.55
N ARG A 289 -22.45 23.69 -12.92
CA ARG A 289 -23.85 23.51 -13.38
C ARG A 289 -24.09 24.08 -14.77
N ARG A 290 -23.52 25.25 -15.05
CA ARG A 290 -23.71 25.91 -16.37
C ARG A 290 -23.12 25.07 -17.50
N TYR A 291 -21.95 24.47 -17.28
CA TYR A 291 -21.27 23.69 -18.31
C TYR A 291 -21.62 22.19 -18.27
N GLU A 292 -22.48 21.73 -17.35
CA GLU A 292 -22.85 20.31 -17.25
C GLU A 292 -23.49 19.80 -18.56
N ASN A 293 -24.44 20.54 -19.11
CA ASN A 293 -25.09 20.17 -20.36
C ASN A 293 -24.15 20.32 -21.57
N GLU A 294 -23.37 21.39 -21.64
CA GLU A 294 -22.36 21.56 -22.69
C GLU A 294 -21.32 20.45 -22.66
N ALA A 295 -20.92 19.98 -21.49
CA ALA A 295 -19.99 18.89 -21.34
C ALA A 295 -20.53 17.56 -21.89
N ILE A 296 -21.82 17.29 -21.74
CA ILE A 296 -22.48 16.11 -22.30
C ILE A 296 -22.62 16.23 -23.83
N GLU A 297 -23.02 17.39 -24.34
CA GLU A 297 -23.28 17.62 -25.77
C GLU A 297 -21.97 17.70 -26.59
N HIS A 298 -20.94 18.37 -26.06
CA HIS A 298 -19.68 18.62 -26.76
C HIS A 298 -18.59 17.61 -26.46
N ALA A 299 -18.58 17.03 -25.26
CA ALA A 299 -17.72 15.91 -24.97
C ALA A 299 -18.37 14.65 -25.54
N ASN A 300 -18.07 14.34 -26.77
CA ASN A 300 -18.31 13.00 -27.27
C ASN A 300 -17.79 12.00 -26.22
N VAL A 301 -18.70 11.26 -25.58
CA VAL A 301 -18.36 10.28 -24.52
C VAL A 301 -17.25 9.35 -24.98
N LEU A 302 -17.27 8.93 -26.25
CA LEU A 302 -16.20 8.16 -26.86
C LEU A 302 -14.85 8.89 -26.80
N HIS A 303 -14.86 10.20 -27.03
CA HIS A 303 -13.65 11.01 -27.01
C HIS A 303 -13.08 11.12 -25.61
N PHE A 304 -13.93 11.31 -24.59
CA PHE A 304 -13.53 11.29 -23.17
C PHE A 304 -12.91 9.93 -22.82
N ILE A 305 -13.55 8.84 -23.22
CA ILE A 305 -13.09 7.48 -22.93
C ILE A 305 -11.77 7.20 -23.62
N LYS A 306 -11.55 7.62 -24.85
CA LYS A 306 -10.24 7.47 -25.53
C LYS A 306 -9.08 8.08 -24.76
N HIS A 307 -9.33 9.12 -23.97
CA HIS A 307 -8.34 9.80 -23.15
C HIS A 307 -8.51 9.51 -21.65
N ALA A 308 -9.34 8.52 -21.27
CA ALA A 308 -9.63 8.22 -19.87
C ALA A 308 -8.37 7.86 -19.04
N TYR A 309 -7.36 7.28 -19.65
CA TYR A 309 -6.09 7.01 -19.00
C TYR A 309 -5.43 8.31 -18.50
N ASP A 310 -5.35 9.35 -19.34
CA ASP A 310 -4.76 10.63 -18.96
C ASP A 310 -5.68 11.45 -18.04
N TYR A 311 -7.01 11.36 -18.25
CA TYR A 311 -7.98 12.14 -17.51
C TYR A 311 -8.27 11.57 -16.11
N ILE A 312 -8.17 10.26 -15.93
CA ILE A 312 -8.52 9.58 -14.69
C ILE A 312 -7.27 9.07 -13.98
N GLU A 313 -6.46 8.24 -14.64
CA GLU A 313 -5.36 7.53 -14.00
C GLU A 313 -4.08 8.37 -13.89
N ARG A 314 -3.82 9.28 -14.85
CA ARG A 314 -2.65 10.18 -14.85
C ARG A 314 -2.96 11.62 -14.50
N ASN A 315 -4.16 11.94 -14.03
CA ASN A 315 -4.53 13.31 -13.68
C ASN A 315 -3.78 13.79 -12.44
N GLU A 316 -2.73 14.58 -12.66
CA GLU A 316 -1.87 15.10 -11.59
C GLU A 316 -2.63 15.94 -10.55
N TYR A 317 -3.62 16.73 -10.97
CA TYR A 317 -4.43 17.54 -10.06
C TYR A 317 -5.26 16.67 -9.12
N ILE A 318 -5.93 15.64 -9.64
CA ILE A 318 -6.73 14.73 -8.84
C ILE A 318 -5.84 13.98 -7.85
N HIS A 319 -4.65 13.54 -8.27
CA HIS A 319 -3.73 12.83 -7.37
C HIS A 319 -3.11 13.75 -6.32
N ARG A 320 -2.67 14.94 -6.72
CA ARG A 320 -2.02 15.91 -5.83
C ARG A 320 -2.95 16.47 -4.76
N TYR A 321 -4.22 16.69 -5.12
CA TYR A 321 -5.20 17.33 -4.26
C TYR A 321 -6.31 16.38 -3.80
N ALA A 322 -6.08 15.07 -3.87
CA ALA A 322 -7.02 14.07 -3.37
C ALA A 322 -7.27 14.25 -1.88
N SER A 323 -8.53 14.24 -1.49
CA SER A 323 -8.91 14.11 -0.08
C SER A 323 -8.72 12.67 0.39
N MET A 324 -8.37 12.50 1.66
CA MET A 324 -8.35 11.20 2.31
C MET A 324 -9.73 10.88 2.89
N GLN A 325 -10.27 9.75 2.51
CA GLN A 325 -11.53 9.21 3.03
C GLN A 325 -11.41 7.70 3.19
N LEU A 326 -12.22 7.17 4.07
CA LEU A 326 -12.31 5.72 4.25
C LEU A 326 -12.77 5.06 2.95
N TYR A 327 -12.19 3.91 2.63
CA TYR A 327 -12.72 3.07 1.57
C TYR A 327 -14.12 2.56 1.95
N GLU A 328 -14.98 2.31 0.96
CA GLU A 328 -16.35 1.84 1.23
C GLU A 328 -16.37 0.54 2.04
N HIS A 329 -15.49 -0.40 1.76
CA HIS A 329 -15.35 -1.63 2.54
C HIS A 329 -14.97 -1.39 4.02
N GLN A 330 -14.20 -0.32 4.33
CA GLN A 330 -13.88 0.05 5.72
C GLN A 330 -15.10 0.64 6.42
N LYS A 331 -15.87 1.49 5.73
CA LYS A 331 -17.11 2.05 6.26
C LYS A 331 -18.13 0.95 6.59
N GLU A 332 -18.27 -0.02 5.67
CA GLU A 332 -19.14 -1.17 5.84
C GLU A 332 -18.67 -2.03 7.03
N LEU A 333 -17.35 -2.35 7.12
CA LEU A 333 -16.78 -3.09 8.24
C LEU A 333 -17.09 -2.41 9.58
N PHE A 334 -16.84 -1.11 9.70
CA PHE A 334 -17.11 -0.37 10.93
C PHE A 334 -18.60 -0.32 11.27
N THR A 335 -19.46 -0.27 10.28
CA THR A 335 -20.92 -0.32 10.48
C THR A 335 -21.35 -1.70 10.98
N VAL A 336 -20.87 -2.77 10.35
CA VAL A 336 -21.19 -4.15 10.71
C VAL A 336 -20.65 -4.53 12.10
N ILE A 337 -19.43 -4.12 12.45
CA ILE A 337 -18.86 -4.44 13.77
C ILE A 337 -19.67 -3.81 14.91
N LYS A 338 -20.33 -2.69 14.68
CA LYS A 338 -21.19 -2.01 15.68
C LYS A 338 -22.54 -2.71 15.92
N THR A 339 -22.97 -3.62 15.03
CA THR A 339 -24.23 -4.35 15.21
C THR A 339 -24.15 -5.28 16.42
N PRO A 340 -25.25 -5.47 17.18
CA PRO A 340 -25.23 -6.39 18.31
C PRO A 340 -25.20 -7.87 17.87
N GLY A 341 -24.78 -8.75 18.78
CA GLY A 341 -24.78 -10.20 18.60
C GLY A 341 -23.54 -10.77 17.93
N PRO A 342 -23.40 -12.11 17.94
CA PRO A 342 -22.29 -12.84 17.32
C PRO A 342 -22.24 -12.61 15.81
N LYS A 343 -21.03 -12.33 15.27
CA LYS A 343 -20.85 -12.05 13.83
C LYS A 343 -19.58 -12.65 13.25
N LEU A 344 -19.73 -13.20 12.06
CA LEU A 344 -18.63 -13.63 11.20
C LEU A 344 -18.60 -12.71 9.99
N VAL A 345 -17.51 -11.98 9.81
CA VAL A 345 -17.31 -11.06 8.69
C VAL A 345 -16.27 -11.65 7.74
N LEU A 346 -16.70 -11.97 6.52
CA LEU A 346 -15.80 -12.28 5.41
C LEU A 346 -15.38 -10.96 4.75
N TYR A 347 -14.15 -10.52 5.02
CA TYR A 347 -13.66 -9.22 4.62
C TYR A 347 -12.67 -9.33 3.46
N ILE A 348 -13.19 -9.18 2.23
CA ILE A 348 -12.45 -9.37 0.98
C ILE A 348 -12.18 -8.00 0.36
N ALA A 349 -10.91 -7.60 0.33
CA ALA A 349 -10.51 -6.34 -0.31
C ALA A 349 -9.10 -6.45 -0.89
N PRO A 350 -8.77 -5.67 -1.94
CA PRO A 350 -7.45 -5.70 -2.54
C PRO A 350 -6.36 -5.34 -1.54
N THR A 351 -5.15 -5.83 -1.79
CA THR A 351 -3.98 -5.46 -0.98
C THR A 351 -3.68 -3.97 -1.13
N GLY A 352 -3.21 -3.31 -0.06
CA GLY A 352 -2.92 -1.88 -0.06
C GLY A 352 -4.13 -0.95 0.12
N THR A 353 -5.32 -1.48 0.43
CA THR A 353 -6.53 -0.70 0.73
C THR A 353 -6.79 -0.52 2.23
N GLY A 354 -5.78 -0.73 3.07
CA GLY A 354 -5.86 -0.47 4.51
C GLY A 354 -6.56 -1.53 5.36
N LYS A 355 -6.74 -2.78 4.85
CA LYS A 355 -7.30 -3.90 5.62
C LYS A 355 -6.59 -4.11 6.97
N THR A 356 -5.27 -4.22 6.93
CA THR A 356 -4.42 -4.47 8.10
C THR A 356 -4.44 -3.34 9.14
N LEU A 357 -4.79 -2.09 8.73
CA LEU A 357 -4.94 -0.96 9.63
C LEU A 357 -6.36 -0.80 10.20
N SER A 358 -7.37 -1.49 9.65
CA SER A 358 -8.76 -1.44 10.13
C SER A 358 -8.92 -1.80 11.61
N PRO A 359 -8.13 -2.73 12.20
CA PRO A 359 -8.13 -2.99 13.65
C PRO A 359 -7.96 -1.74 14.51
N LEU A 360 -7.17 -0.73 14.08
CA LEU A 360 -6.98 0.52 14.82
C LEU A 360 -8.30 1.29 15.04
N GLY A 361 -9.19 1.28 14.05
CA GLY A 361 -10.51 1.87 14.21
C GLY A 361 -11.41 1.05 15.14
N ILE A 362 -11.37 -0.28 15.04
CA ILE A 362 -12.18 -1.18 15.86
C ILE A 362 -11.84 -1.03 17.34
N THR A 363 -10.55 -0.72 17.69
CA THR A 363 -10.12 -0.51 19.08
C THR A 363 -10.80 0.67 19.79
N GLU A 364 -11.53 1.53 19.09
CA GLU A 364 -12.30 2.62 19.73
C GLU A 364 -13.43 2.12 20.63
N LYS A 365 -14.01 0.96 20.35
CA LYS A 365 -15.12 0.39 21.14
C LYS A 365 -14.87 -1.04 21.59
N PHE A 366 -14.13 -1.80 20.82
CA PHE A 366 -13.83 -3.21 21.10
C PHE A 366 -12.35 -3.38 21.39
N LYS A 367 -12.00 -4.49 22.04
CA LYS A 367 -10.60 -4.92 22.14
C LYS A 367 -10.34 -5.97 21.08
N VAL A 368 -9.20 -5.88 20.40
CA VAL A 368 -8.91 -6.70 19.22
C VAL A 368 -7.80 -7.69 19.53
N VAL A 369 -8.01 -8.95 19.18
CA VAL A 369 -6.95 -9.96 19.06
C VAL A 369 -6.65 -10.11 17.57
N PHE A 370 -5.51 -9.55 17.15
CA PHE A 370 -5.06 -9.56 15.77
C PHE A 370 -4.14 -10.75 15.53
N ILE A 371 -4.57 -11.65 14.65
CA ILE A 371 -3.80 -12.83 14.25
C ILE A 371 -3.12 -12.55 12.92
N CYS A 372 -1.81 -12.60 12.88
CA CYS A 372 -1.06 -12.50 11.65
C CYS A 372 -0.27 -13.79 11.38
N ALA A 373 -0.29 -14.26 10.15
CA ALA A 373 0.56 -15.35 9.72
C ALA A 373 2.01 -14.87 9.54
N ALA A 374 2.18 -13.63 9.13
CA ALA A 374 3.48 -13.02 8.89
C ALA A 374 3.84 -12.01 9.98
N ARG A 375 4.91 -12.29 10.70
CA ARG A 375 5.40 -11.54 11.86
C ARG A 375 5.55 -10.04 11.61
N HIS A 376 6.21 -9.63 10.51
CA HIS A 376 6.45 -8.23 10.22
C HIS A 376 5.16 -7.43 9.92
N VAL A 377 4.06 -8.10 9.50
CA VAL A 377 2.74 -7.46 9.39
C VAL A 377 2.23 -7.07 10.78
N GLY A 378 2.36 -7.97 11.75
CA GLY A 378 2.03 -7.67 13.14
C GLY A 378 2.91 -6.57 13.73
N ILE A 379 4.22 -6.58 13.46
CA ILE A 379 5.17 -5.55 13.92
C ILE A 379 4.85 -4.18 13.28
N ALA A 380 4.51 -4.13 11.98
CA ALA A 380 4.10 -2.90 11.32
C ALA A 380 2.79 -2.33 11.90
N LEU A 381 1.81 -3.19 12.18
CA LEU A 381 0.58 -2.78 12.88
C LEU A 381 0.87 -2.28 14.31
N ALA A 382 1.81 -2.92 15.02
CA ALA A 382 2.24 -2.50 16.34
C ALA A 382 2.86 -1.09 16.30
N LYS A 383 3.78 -0.83 15.39
CA LYS A 383 4.40 0.48 15.18
C LYS A 383 3.36 1.57 14.92
N ALA A 384 2.39 1.28 14.03
CA ALA A 384 1.27 2.16 13.76
C ALA A 384 0.42 2.43 15.01
N ALA A 385 0.08 1.38 15.76
CA ALA A 385 -0.71 1.47 16.99
C ALA A 385 0.01 2.25 18.10
N ILE A 386 1.29 1.97 18.34
CA ILE A 386 2.14 2.68 19.33
C ILE A 386 2.27 4.16 18.95
N THR A 387 2.49 4.46 17.67
CA THR A 387 2.52 5.84 17.16
C THR A 387 1.23 6.59 17.49
N MET A 388 0.08 5.92 17.43
CA MET A 388 -1.24 6.46 17.78
C MET A 388 -1.57 6.34 19.28
N LYS A 389 -0.60 5.95 20.11
CA LYS A 389 -0.71 5.78 21.57
C LYS A 389 -1.76 4.74 21.97
N LYS A 390 -2.01 3.75 21.12
CA LYS A 390 -2.85 2.60 21.47
C LYS A 390 -2.09 1.65 22.41
N LYS A 391 -2.83 0.97 23.24
CA LYS A 391 -2.30 0.06 24.26
C LYS A 391 -2.13 -1.34 23.66
N VAL A 392 -0.89 -1.68 23.34
CA VAL A 392 -0.53 -2.89 22.57
C VAL A 392 0.09 -3.94 23.48
N ALA A 393 -0.21 -5.20 23.21
CA ALA A 393 0.46 -6.38 23.77
C ALA A 393 0.85 -7.35 22.64
N PHE A 394 1.86 -8.18 22.91
CA PHE A 394 2.45 -9.10 21.93
C PHE A 394 2.43 -10.54 22.45
N ALA A 395 1.96 -11.45 21.63
CA ALA A 395 2.03 -12.88 21.84
C ALA A 395 2.64 -13.56 20.60
N PHE A 396 3.97 -13.42 20.42
CA PHE A 396 4.73 -14.07 19.35
C PHE A 396 5.58 -15.20 19.94
N GLY A 397 5.53 -16.38 19.32
CA GLY A 397 6.31 -17.55 19.74
C GLY A 397 6.06 -17.93 21.20
N CYS A 398 4.85 -17.74 21.70
CA CYS A 398 4.48 -18.07 23.07
C CYS A 398 4.21 -19.56 23.22
N ASN A 399 4.80 -20.16 24.26
CA ASN A 399 4.52 -21.53 24.67
C ASN A 399 3.60 -21.57 25.91
N ASN A 400 3.45 -20.43 26.58
CA ASN A 400 2.56 -20.24 27.72
C ASN A 400 2.09 -18.78 27.81
N ILE A 401 1.18 -18.49 28.73
CA ILE A 401 0.62 -17.15 28.96
C ILE A 401 1.68 -16.17 29.49
N ASP A 402 2.66 -16.65 30.26
CA ASP A 402 3.71 -15.82 30.85
C ASP A 402 4.70 -15.27 29.81
N ASP A 403 4.66 -15.81 28.61
CA ASP A 403 5.47 -15.34 27.47
C ASP A 403 4.91 -14.08 26.81
N ILE A 404 3.68 -13.69 27.11
CA ILE A 404 3.03 -12.48 26.59
C ILE A 404 3.77 -11.24 27.14
N ARG A 405 3.99 -10.26 26.25
CA ARG A 405 4.69 -9.01 26.58
C ARG A 405 3.82 -7.81 26.29
N LEU A 406 3.65 -6.95 27.30
CA LEU A 406 2.94 -5.70 27.17
C LEU A 406 3.90 -4.58 26.79
N HIS A 407 3.47 -3.73 25.88
CA HIS A 407 4.09 -2.42 25.74
C HIS A 407 3.86 -1.60 27.02
N TYR A 408 4.83 -0.79 27.44
CA TYR A 408 4.76 -0.10 28.73
C TYR A 408 3.55 0.83 28.89
N PHE A 409 2.98 1.35 27.76
CA PHE A 409 1.72 2.10 27.80
C PHE A 409 0.51 1.25 28.22
N SER A 410 0.58 -0.05 28.00
CA SER A 410 -0.49 -1.00 28.29
C SER A 410 -0.43 -1.53 29.72
N ALA A 411 0.74 -1.56 30.32
CA ALA A 411 0.96 -2.08 31.67
C ALA A 411 0.43 -1.11 32.74
N LYS A 412 -0.01 -1.65 33.87
CA LYS A 412 -0.36 -0.86 35.04
C LYS A 412 0.88 -0.29 35.72
N GLU A 413 1.91 -1.12 35.80
CA GLU A 413 3.17 -0.77 36.48
C GLU A 413 4.36 -1.06 35.58
N TYR A 414 5.31 -0.14 35.58
CA TYR A 414 6.60 -0.30 34.91
C TYR A 414 7.67 0.52 35.65
N THR A 415 8.92 0.07 35.54
CA THR A 415 10.05 0.78 36.13
C THR A 415 10.95 1.36 35.03
N ARG A 416 11.43 2.58 35.26
CA ARG A 416 12.41 3.24 34.39
C ARG A 416 13.79 3.22 35.03
N ASP A 417 14.82 3.11 34.21
CA ASP A 417 16.18 3.34 34.64
C ASP A 417 16.39 4.85 34.87
N TRP A 418 16.82 5.21 36.08
CA TRP A 418 16.98 6.63 36.42
C TRP A 418 18.16 7.30 35.73
N LYS A 419 19.16 6.52 35.23
CA LYS A 419 20.32 7.06 34.51
C LYS A 419 20.06 7.27 33.02
N THR A 420 19.42 6.29 32.37
CA THR A 420 19.20 6.29 30.91
C THR A 420 17.80 6.74 30.51
N GLY A 421 16.86 6.81 31.46
CA GLY A 421 15.44 7.07 31.20
C GLY A 421 14.72 5.91 30.48
N GLY A 422 15.43 4.84 30.14
CA GLY A 422 14.88 3.67 29.44
C GLY A 422 13.97 2.83 30.31
N ILE A 423 13.10 2.02 29.69
CA ILE A 423 12.20 1.09 30.36
C ILE A 423 12.97 -0.13 30.82
N ARG A 424 12.96 -0.43 32.14
CA ARG A 424 13.72 -1.53 32.72
C ARG A 424 12.86 -2.79 32.92
N LYS A 425 11.65 -2.65 33.45
CA LYS A 425 10.75 -3.76 33.73
C LYS A 425 9.30 -3.32 33.50
N VAL A 426 8.53 -4.18 32.86
CA VAL A 426 7.11 -4.00 32.63
C VAL A 426 6.36 -5.15 33.34
N ASP A 427 5.29 -4.84 34.04
CA ASP A 427 4.41 -5.85 34.62
C ASP A 427 3.46 -6.39 33.56
N ASN A 428 3.62 -7.66 33.20
CA ASN A 428 2.81 -8.33 32.17
C ASN A 428 1.61 -9.12 32.79
N SER A 429 1.44 -9.09 34.12
CA SER A 429 0.43 -9.93 34.80
C SER A 429 -1.00 -9.44 34.61
N VAL A 430 -1.19 -8.13 34.35
CA VAL A 430 -2.51 -7.49 34.24
C VAL A 430 -2.71 -6.85 32.86
N GLY A 431 -3.63 -7.40 32.08
CA GLY A 431 -3.91 -6.98 30.69
C GLY A 431 -5.22 -6.21 30.49
N ASP A 432 -5.86 -5.71 31.56
CA ASP A 432 -7.14 -4.99 31.46
C ASP A 432 -7.09 -3.73 30.57
N ASN A 433 -5.93 -3.09 30.49
CA ASN A 433 -5.70 -1.92 29.67
C ASN A 433 -5.42 -2.23 28.19
N VAL A 434 -5.11 -3.48 27.83
CA VAL A 434 -4.76 -3.84 26.45
C VAL A 434 -5.95 -3.59 25.52
N GLU A 435 -5.72 -2.81 24.45
CA GLU A 435 -6.71 -2.52 23.39
C GLU A 435 -6.48 -3.41 22.17
N LEU A 436 -5.21 -3.70 21.87
CA LEU A 436 -4.79 -4.49 20.72
C LEU A 436 -3.76 -5.54 21.14
N MET A 437 -4.15 -6.81 21.09
CA MET A 437 -3.25 -7.95 21.24
C MET A 437 -2.82 -8.43 19.86
N ILE A 438 -1.53 -8.47 19.57
CA ILE A 438 -0.98 -8.92 18.29
C ILE A 438 -0.31 -10.28 18.50
N CYS A 439 -0.73 -11.30 17.76
CA CYS A 439 -0.23 -12.65 17.92
C CYS A 439 -0.02 -13.37 16.59
N ASP A 440 0.83 -14.38 16.61
CA ASP A 440 0.89 -15.38 15.53
C ASP A 440 -0.21 -16.43 15.69
N VAL A 441 -0.42 -17.25 14.65
CA VAL A 441 -1.46 -18.30 14.65
C VAL A 441 -1.23 -19.32 15.78
N LYS A 442 0.05 -19.69 16.03
CA LYS A 442 0.44 -20.68 17.06
C LYS A 442 0.17 -20.20 18.48
N SER A 443 0.38 -18.91 18.71
CA SER A 443 0.21 -18.27 20.03
C SER A 443 -1.20 -17.74 20.30
N TYR A 444 -2.11 -17.83 19.32
CA TYR A 444 -3.45 -17.26 19.42
C TYR A 444 -4.24 -17.69 20.66
N LEU A 445 -4.24 -18.99 20.98
CA LEU A 445 -5.01 -19.49 22.12
C LEU A 445 -4.53 -18.89 23.44
N TYR A 446 -3.22 -18.69 23.62
CA TYR A 446 -2.67 -18.03 24.80
C TYR A 446 -3.09 -16.55 24.85
N ALA A 447 -3.03 -15.86 23.71
CA ALA A 447 -3.48 -14.47 23.56
C ALA A 447 -4.98 -14.33 23.89
N MET A 448 -5.82 -15.23 23.36
CA MET A 448 -7.26 -15.26 23.59
C MET A 448 -7.58 -15.47 25.09
N HIS A 449 -7.00 -16.50 25.71
CA HIS A 449 -7.24 -16.78 27.14
C HIS A 449 -6.77 -15.62 28.03
N TYR A 450 -5.61 -14.99 27.70
CA TYR A 450 -5.16 -13.82 28.40
C TYR A 450 -6.15 -12.66 28.29
N MET A 451 -6.64 -12.36 27.09
CA MET A 451 -7.61 -11.28 26.89
C MET A 451 -8.96 -11.58 27.53
N CYS A 452 -9.43 -12.82 27.49
CA CYS A 452 -10.68 -13.26 28.13
C CYS A 452 -10.61 -13.24 29.67
N ALA A 453 -9.41 -13.34 30.28
CA ALA A 453 -9.25 -13.21 31.73
C ALA A 453 -9.62 -11.81 32.26
N PHE A 454 -9.54 -10.77 31.41
CA PHE A 454 -9.80 -9.38 31.81
C PHE A 454 -11.01 -8.75 31.08
N ASN A 455 -11.60 -9.44 30.10
CA ASN A 455 -12.66 -8.88 29.28
C ASN A 455 -13.73 -9.93 28.95
N CYS A 456 -14.98 -9.50 28.85
CA CYS A 456 -16.03 -10.35 28.31
C CYS A 456 -15.80 -10.66 26.85
N ALA A 457 -16.05 -11.90 26.41
CA ALA A 457 -15.81 -12.35 25.05
C ALA A 457 -16.58 -11.56 23.97
N ASP A 458 -17.75 -11.03 24.30
CA ASP A 458 -18.58 -10.20 23.43
C ASP A 458 -17.95 -8.84 23.11
N ARG A 459 -17.06 -8.33 23.97
CA ARG A 459 -16.28 -7.11 23.75
C ARG A 459 -14.98 -7.33 23.01
N LEU A 460 -14.64 -8.56 22.72
CA LEU A 460 -13.46 -8.94 21.95
C LEU A 460 -13.83 -9.13 20.49
N VAL A 461 -12.88 -8.81 19.61
CA VAL A 461 -12.93 -9.12 18.17
C VAL A 461 -11.69 -9.92 17.81
N MET A 462 -11.90 -11.13 17.29
CA MET A 462 -10.89 -11.92 16.62
C MET A 462 -10.72 -11.37 15.19
N TYR A 463 -9.60 -10.75 14.90
CA TYR A 463 -9.28 -10.27 13.55
C TYR A 463 -8.15 -11.12 12.98
N TRP A 464 -8.49 -12.01 12.04
CA TRP A 464 -7.52 -12.91 11.42
C TRP A 464 -7.15 -12.42 10.03
N ASP A 465 -5.90 -11.94 9.88
CA ASP A 465 -5.37 -11.45 8.62
C ASP A 465 -4.75 -12.61 7.84
N GLU A 466 -5.15 -12.76 6.58
CA GLU A 466 -4.78 -13.82 5.64
C GLU A 466 -4.97 -15.25 6.21
N PRO A 467 -6.21 -15.66 6.60
CA PRO A 467 -6.48 -16.99 7.17
C PRO A 467 -6.33 -18.14 6.17
N THR A 468 -6.19 -17.84 4.87
CA THR A 468 -6.00 -18.81 3.78
C THR A 468 -4.55 -19.24 3.57
N ILE A 469 -3.62 -18.70 4.37
CA ILE A 469 -2.22 -19.11 4.31
C ILE A 469 -2.10 -20.59 4.62
N MET A 470 -1.29 -21.30 3.83
CA MET A 470 -1.05 -22.76 3.85
C MET A 470 -2.27 -23.63 3.52
N LEU A 471 -3.40 -23.02 3.13
CA LEU A 471 -4.55 -23.81 2.65
C LEU A 471 -4.41 -24.25 1.19
N ASP A 472 -3.43 -23.74 0.48
CA ASP A 472 -3.05 -24.14 -0.88
C ASP A 472 -2.25 -25.46 -0.95
N TYR A 473 -1.91 -26.07 0.20
CA TYR A 473 -1.25 -27.37 0.32
C TYR A 473 -2.27 -28.46 0.67
N THR A 474 -2.07 -29.64 0.11
CA THR A 474 -2.91 -30.81 0.41
C THR A 474 -2.79 -31.22 1.87
N ASP A 475 -1.57 -31.19 2.40
CA ASP A 475 -1.25 -31.42 3.80
C ASP A 475 -0.10 -30.51 4.24
N HIS A 476 -0.25 -29.94 5.44
CA HIS A 476 0.77 -29.03 6.01
C HIS A 476 0.72 -29.10 7.54
N PRO A 477 1.86 -29.05 8.24
CA PRO A 477 1.92 -29.08 9.71
C PRO A 477 1.08 -28.01 10.40
N TYR A 478 0.90 -26.86 9.76
CA TYR A 478 0.05 -25.79 10.26
C TYR A 478 -1.45 -26.06 10.20
N HIS A 479 -1.92 -27.06 9.46
CA HIS A 479 -3.33 -27.40 9.37
C HIS A 479 -3.93 -27.76 10.74
N SER A 480 -3.20 -28.54 11.55
CA SER A 480 -3.61 -28.85 12.92
C SER A 480 -3.70 -27.61 13.81
N ILE A 481 -2.78 -26.66 13.65
CA ILE A 481 -2.78 -25.40 14.40
C ILE A 481 -3.95 -24.52 14.00
N ILE A 482 -4.22 -24.39 12.67
CA ILE A 482 -5.36 -23.64 12.13
C ILE A 482 -6.68 -24.25 12.64
N HIS A 483 -6.85 -25.56 12.56
CA HIS A 483 -8.03 -26.25 13.07
C HIS A 483 -8.23 -25.99 14.58
N ARG A 484 -7.18 -26.14 15.38
CA ARG A 484 -7.21 -25.90 16.81
C ARG A 484 -7.53 -24.43 17.14
N THR A 485 -7.01 -23.49 16.37
CA THR A 485 -7.31 -22.05 16.50
C THR A 485 -8.79 -21.77 16.30
N TRP A 486 -9.42 -22.38 15.30
CA TRP A 486 -10.85 -22.23 15.05
C TRP A 486 -11.71 -22.98 16.05
N SER A 487 -11.45 -24.28 16.26
CA SER A 487 -12.27 -25.16 17.10
C SER A 487 -12.33 -24.69 18.55
N LYS A 488 -11.21 -24.17 19.12
CA LYS A 488 -11.12 -23.71 20.51
C LYS A 488 -11.39 -22.21 20.71
N ASN A 489 -11.69 -21.47 19.64
CA ASN A 489 -12.02 -20.04 19.76
C ASN A 489 -13.34 -19.83 20.50
N VAL A 490 -13.35 -18.92 21.48
CA VAL A 490 -14.55 -18.52 22.26
C VAL A 490 -15.02 -17.11 21.96
N ILE A 491 -14.31 -16.34 21.12
CA ILE A 491 -14.66 -14.97 20.74
C ILE A 491 -15.74 -15.02 19.66
N PRO A 492 -16.94 -14.44 19.89
CA PRO A 492 -18.08 -14.53 18.96
C PRO A 492 -17.99 -13.55 17.78
N ASN A 493 -17.18 -12.48 17.90
CA ASN A 493 -17.02 -11.49 16.84
C ASN A 493 -15.75 -11.82 16.04
N ILE A 494 -15.91 -12.31 14.83
CA ILE A 494 -14.82 -12.82 14.00
C ILE A 494 -14.76 -12.03 12.69
N VAL A 495 -13.58 -11.54 12.34
CA VAL A 495 -13.27 -10.95 11.03
C VAL A 495 -12.19 -11.79 10.37
N LEU A 496 -12.51 -12.40 9.25
CA LEU A 496 -11.55 -13.08 8.37
C LEU A 496 -11.19 -12.13 7.24
N SER A 497 -9.96 -11.68 7.19
CA SER A 497 -9.49 -10.64 6.27
C SER A 497 -8.49 -11.19 5.26
N SER A 498 -8.81 -11.16 3.97
CA SER A 498 -7.87 -11.51 2.89
C SER A 498 -8.25 -10.84 1.57
N ALA A 499 -7.35 -10.90 0.58
CA ALA A 499 -7.68 -10.54 -0.80
C ALA A 499 -8.37 -11.68 -1.57
N THR A 500 -8.28 -12.91 -1.10
CA THR A 500 -8.66 -14.14 -1.81
C THR A 500 -9.42 -15.14 -0.94
N LEU A 501 -10.28 -14.66 -0.04
CA LEU A 501 -11.16 -15.58 0.71
C LEU A 501 -12.12 -16.30 -0.23
N PRO A 502 -12.42 -17.59 0.04
CA PRO A 502 -13.53 -18.27 -0.58
C PRO A 502 -14.85 -17.53 -0.36
N LYS A 503 -15.77 -17.70 -1.28
CA LYS A 503 -17.09 -17.07 -1.19
C LYS A 503 -17.96 -17.76 -0.14
N GLU A 504 -18.95 -17.01 0.34
CA GLU A 504 -19.93 -17.50 1.30
C GLU A 504 -20.57 -18.82 0.87
N ASN A 505 -20.94 -18.97 -0.41
CA ASN A 505 -21.55 -20.19 -0.94
C ASN A 505 -20.58 -21.38 -1.09
N GLU A 506 -19.27 -21.15 -1.03
CA GLU A 506 -18.23 -22.19 -1.14
C GLU A 506 -17.85 -22.78 0.24
N ILE A 507 -18.10 -22.07 1.34
CA ILE A 507 -17.69 -22.43 2.72
C ILE A 507 -18.86 -22.73 3.65
N GLY A 508 -19.85 -23.46 3.15
CA GLY A 508 -21.07 -23.77 3.90
C GLY A 508 -20.83 -24.45 5.24
N SER A 509 -19.81 -25.34 5.35
CA SER A 509 -19.44 -26.03 6.61
C SER A 509 -18.97 -25.03 7.66
N VAL A 510 -18.12 -24.08 7.29
CA VAL A 510 -17.61 -23.02 8.19
C VAL A 510 -18.75 -22.17 8.74
N LEU A 511 -19.69 -21.78 7.87
CA LEU A 511 -20.82 -20.93 8.27
C LEU A 511 -21.80 -21.69 9.19
N SER A 512 -22.03 -22.96 8.92
CA SER A 512 -22.85 -23.84 9.76
C SER A 512 -22.23 -24.03 11.14
N ASP A 513 -20.92 -24.30 11.19
CA ASP A 513 -20.17 -24.45 12.44
C ASP A 513 -20.22 -23.19 13.28
N PHE A 514 -19.95 -22.00 12.68
CA PHE A 514 -20.05 -20.73 13.36
C PHE A 514 -21.43 -20.49 13.96
N ARG A 515 -22.50 -20.73 13.17
CA ARG A 515 -23.88 -20.55 13.64
C ARG A 515 -24.20 -21.51 14.81
N THR A 516 -23.80 -22.76 14.71
CA THR A 516 -24.01 -23.76 15.76
C THR A 516 -23.26 -23.39 17.04
N LYS A 517 -21.99 -23.03 16.92
CA LYS A 517 -21.09 -22.73 18.04
C LYS A 517 -21.56 -21.53 18.87
N PHE A 518 -22.13 -20.50 18.24
CA PHE A 518 -22.54 -19.28 18.91
C PHE A 518 -24.06 -19.09 19.00
N SER A 519 -24.87 -20.12 18.70
CA SER A 519 -26.35 -20.04 18.71
C SER A 519 -26.97 -19.85 20.11
N GLY A 520 -26.23 -20.16 21.17
CA GLY A 520 -26.74 -20.09 22.56
C GLY A 520 -26.33 -18.86 23.34
N LEU A 521 -25.60 -17.93 22.75
CA LEU A 521 -25.14 -16.71 23.44
C LEU A 521 -26.30 -15.72 23.55
N VAL A 522 -26.82 -15.56 24.77
CA VAL A 522 -27.81 -14.50 25.12
C VAL A 522 -27.04 -13.19 25.29
N HIS A 523 -27.25 -12.23 24.40
CA HIS A 523 -26.76 -10.88 24.62
C HIS A 523 -27.71 -10.20 25.64
N ASP A 524 -27.18 -9.78 26.77
CA ASP A 524 -27.93 -9.02 27.77
C ASP A 524 -27.96 -7.53 27.38
N ASP A 525 -28.82 -7.20 26.40
CA ASP A 525 -29.11 -5.82 26.02
C ASP A 525 -30.09 -5.14 27.00
N GLY A 526 -30.36 -5.79 28.15
CA GLY A 526 -31.42 -5.32 29.04
C GLY A 526 -32.84 -5.56 28.49
N ASN A 527 -33.00 -6.01 27.24
CA ASN A 527 -34.28 -6.30 26.58
C ASN A 527 -34.54 -7.78 26.30
N GLY A 528 -33.61 -8.67 26.67
CA GLY A 528 -33.76 -10.13 26.52
C GLY A 528 -33.90 -10.64 25.07
N VAL A 529 -33.47 -9.90 24.07
CA VAL A 529 -33.52 -10.32 22.66
C VAL A 529 -32.34 -11.23 22.34
N CYS A 530 -32.62 -12.51 22.12
CA CYS A 530 -31.66 -13.48 21.63
C CYS A 530 -31.31 -13.15 20.16
N THR A 531 -30.14 -12.58 19.92
CA THR A 531 -29.69 -12.28 18.54
C THR A 531 -29.00 -13.50 17.95
N SER A 532 -29.53 -14.01 16.82
CA SER A 532 -28.92 -15.13 16.09
C SER A 532 -27.56 -14.74 15.50
N PRO A 533 -26.58 -15.66 15.41
CA PRO A 533 -25.29 -15.42 14.76
C PRO A 533 -25.45 -14.98 13.31
N GLN A 534 -24.86 -13.86 12.94
CA GLN A 534 -24.96 -13.25 11.61
C GLN A 534 -23.66 -13.41 10.81
N VAL A 535 -23.80 -13.63 9.52
CA VAL A 535 -22.68 -13.68 8.58
C VAL A 535 -22.78 -12.47 7.65
N TYR A 536 -21.67 -11.78 7.49
CA TYR A 536 -21.53 -10.61 6.62
C TYR A 536 -20.44 -10.85 5.59
N ASN A 537 -20.70 -10.49 4.35
CA ASN A 537 -19.75 -10.63 3.25
C ASN A 537 -19.43 -9.24 2.67
N ILE A 538 -18.26 -8.72 2.98
CA ILE A 538 -17.79 -7.40 2.54
C ILE A 538 -16.78 -7.63 1.42
N VAL A 539 -17.13 -7.24 0.19
CA VAL A 539 -16.30 -7.41 -0.99
C VAL A 539 -16.00 -6.05 -1.62
N SER A 540 -14.71 -5.72 -1.69
CA SER A 540 -14.24 -4.50 -2.37
C SER A 540 -13.47 -4.81 -3.64
N HIS A 541 -13.56 -3.88 -4.58
CA HIS A 541 -12.78 -3.87 -5.81
C HIS A 541 -12.12 -2.51 -6.06
N ASP A 542 -11.99 -1.70 -5.01
CA ASP A 542 -11.36 -0.39 -5.07
C ASP A 542 -9.94 -0.47 -5.58
N CYS A 543 -9.62 0.29 -6.61
CA CYS A 543 -8.26 0.44 -7.11
C CYS A 543 -8.02 1.88 -7.58
N LYS A 544 -6.90 2.46 -7.17
CA LYS A 544 -6.51 3.82 -7.57
C LYS A 544 -5.69 3.83 -8.87
N LYS A 545 -5.00 2.72 -9.19
CA LYS A 545 -4.17 2.56 -10.39
C LYS A 545 -4.32 1.15 -10.94
N SER A 546 -4.19 1.03 -12.25
CA SER A 546 -4.14 -0.26 -12.95
C SER A 546 -2.75 -0.88 -12.83
N ILE A 547 -2.70 -2.20 -12.71
CA ILE A 547 -1.45 -2.98 -12.69
C ILE A 547 -1.52 -4.00 -13.83
N PRO A 548 -1.02 -3.66 -15.02
CA PRO A 548 -1.13 -4.54 -16.18
C PRO A 548 -0.39 -5.85 -15.99
N ILE A 549 -1.02 -6.94 -16.41
CA ILE A 549 -0.42 -8.25 -16.54
C ILE A 549 0.24 -8.34 -17.91
N LEU A 550 1.52 -8.69 -17.92
CA LEU A 550 2.31 -8.88 -19.13
C LEU A 550 2.63 -10.36 -19.33
N ASN A 551 2.51 -10.84 -20.55
CA ASN A 551 2.95 -12.17 -20.95
C ASN A 551 4.49 -12.24 -21.13
N LYS A 552 5.01 -13.42 -21.45
CA LYS A 552 6.44 -13.65 -21.72
C LYS A 552 7.03 -12.76 -22.81
N SER A 553 6.21 -12.26 -23.74
CA SER A 553 6.62 -11.38 -24.84
C SER A 553 6.46 -9.89 -24.50
N GLY A 554 6.08 -9.53 -23.25
CA GLY A 554 5.87 -8.14 -22.84
C GLY A 554 4.57 -7.51 -23.33
N LEU A 555 3.62 -8.30 -23.85
CA LEU A 555 2.29 -7.85 -24.27
C LEU A 555 1.33 -7.86 -23.08
N ILE A 556 0.50 -6.83 -22.98
CA ILE A 556 -0.56 -6.76 -21.96
C ILE A 556 -1.61 -7.81 -22.26
N GLU A 557 -2.00 -8.59 -21.23
CA GLU A 557 -3.01 -9.62 -21.32
C GLU A 557 -4.30 -9.22 -20.60
N LEU A 558 -5.41 -9.46 -21.32
CA LEU A 558 -6.78 -9.28 -20.84
C LEU A 558 -7.64 -10.46 -21.35
N PRO A 559 -8.82 -10.72 -20.77
CA PRO A 559 -9.68 -11.84 -21.19
C PRO A 559 -9.89 -11.96 -22.70
N HIS A 560 -10.10 -10.85 -23.39
CA HIS A 560 -10.34 -10.82 -24.84
C HIS A 560 -9.10 -11.23 -25.68
N PHE A 561 -7.88 -11.01 -25.18
CA PHE A 561 -6.66 -11.49 -25.84
C PHE A 561 -6.36 -12.95 -25.52
N LEU A 562 -6.54 -13.35 -24.26
CA LEU A 562 -6.23 -14.70 -23.79
C LEU A 562 -7.10 -15.78 -24.44
N PHE A 563 -8.36 -15.44 -24.70
CA PHE A 563 -9.37 -16.34 -25.24
C PHE A 563 -9.91 -15.88 -26.61
N ALA A 564 -9.12 -15.13 -27.38
CA ALA A 564 -9.52 -14.48 -28.62
C ALA A 564 -10.17 -15.45 -29.65
N SER A 565 -9.70 -16.71 -29.69
CA SER A 565 -10.18 -17.75 -30.61
C SER A 565 -11.52 -18.38 -30.19
N ASP A 566 -11.97 -18.18 -28.93
CA ASP A 566 -13.18 -18.81 -28.41
C ASP A 566 -14.01 -17.79 -27.60
N TYR A 567 -15.00 -17.23 -28.26
CA TYR A 567 -15.84 -16.21 -27.66
C TYR A 567 -16.64 -16.71 -26.43
N ASN A 568 -16.99 -18.00 -26.36
CA ASN A 568 -17.69 -18.55 -25.21
C ASN A 568 -16.78 -18.52 -23.97
N LYS A 569 -15.51 -18.86 -24.13
CA LYS A 569 -14.53 -18.73 -23.04
C LYS A 569 -14.31 -17.28 -22.61
N VAL A 570 -14.40 -16.32 -23.54
CA VAL A 570 -14.36 -14.88 -23.19
C VAL A 570 -15.55 -14.52 -22.31
N LYS A 571 -16.76 -14.99 -22.64
CA LYS A 571 -17.96 -14.76 -21.82
C LYS A 571 -17.84 -15.40 -20.43
N GLU A 572 -17.40 -16.63 -20.36
CA GLU A 572 -17.17 -17.34 -19.10
C GLU A 572 -16.15 -16.58 -18.25
N SER A 573 -15.05 -16.12 -18.86
CA SER A 573 -14.02 -15.31 -18.21
C SER A 573 -14.58 -13.96 -17.73
N ALA A 574 -15.42 -13.28 -18.51
CA ALA A 574 -16.06 -12.05 -18.10
C ALA A 574 -16.96 -12.26 -16.88
N THR A 575 -17.78 -13.33 -16.86
CA THR A 575 -18.63 -13.70 -15.73
C THR A 575 -17.80 -14.04 -14.48
N HIS A 576 -16.69 -14.76 -14.67
CA HIS A 576 -15.74 -15.05 -13.59
C HIS A 576 -15.17 -13.75 -13.00
N CYS A 577 -14.72 -12.79 -13.83
CA CYS A 577 -14.19 -11.51 -13.38
C CYS A 577 -15.24 -10.61 -12.71
N GLU A 578 -16.50 -10.65 -13.15
CA GLU A 578 -17.61 -9.96 -12.46
C GLU A 578 -17.87 -10.54 -11.08
N THR A 579 -17.61 -11.83 -10.91
CA THR A 579 -17.78 -12.53 -9.63
C THR A 579 -16.57 -12.29 -8.70
N TYR A 580 -15.34 -12.25 -9.26
CA TYR A 580 -14.09 -12.00 -8.55
C TYR A 580 -13.55 -10.61 -8.88
N LYS A 581 -14.26 -9.57 -8.46
CA LYS A 581 -13.96 -8.16 -8.79
C LYS A 581 -12.55 -7.70 -8.39
N THR A 582 -11.90 -8.35 -7.43
CA THR A 582 -10.51 -8.06 -7.04
C THR A 582 -9.53 -8.18 -8.21
N ILE A 583 -9.83 -9.03 -9.23
CA ILE A 583 -9.03 -9.18 -10.45
C ILE A 583 -9.07 -7.92 -11.32
N MET A 584 -10.10 -7.10 -11.23
CA MET A 584 -10.23 -5.87 -12.03
C MET A 584 -9.10 -4.86 -11.78
N ARG A 585 -8.38 -4.96 -10.65
CA ARG A 585 -7.18 -4.18 -10.38
C ARG A 585 -6.11 -4.36 -11.47
N TYR A 586 -6.05 -5.55 -12.07
CA TYR A 586 -5.04 -5.94 -13.04
C TYR A 586 -5.44 -5.67 -14.50
N PHE A 587 -6.58 -5.04 -14.71
CA PHE A 587 -7.03 -4.62 -16.03
C PHE A 587 -6.39 -3.30 -16.42
N ASP A 588 -5.59 -3.29 -17.49
CA ASP A 588 -4.98 -2.07 -18.02
C ASP A 588 -6.05 -1.18 -18.68
N LEU A 589 -6.14 0.06 -18.21
CA LEU A 589 -7.14 1.00 -18.67
C LEU A 589 -6.93 1.40 -20.14
N ARG A 590 -5.68 1.47 -20.62
CA ARG A 590 -5.36 1.82 -22.02
C ARG A 590 -5.88 0.76 -22.97
N GLU A 591 -5.69 -0.52 -22.66
CA GLU A 591 -6.17 -1.63 -23.50
C GLU A 591 -7.71 -1.75 -23.45
N ILE A 592 -8.32 -1.51 -22.28
CA ILE A 592 -9.79 -1.44 -22.16
C ILE A 592 -10.36 -0.34 -23.06
N VAL A 593 -9.76 0.84 -23.04
CA VAL A 593 -10.20 1.98 -23.85
C VAL A 593 -10.07 1.67 -25.35
N LYS A 594 -8.99 1.02 -25.78
CA LYS A 594 -8.83 0.54 -27.17
C LYS A 594 -9.94 -0.45 -27.56
N PHE A 595 -10.26 -1.38 -26.65
CA PHE A 595 -11.33 -2.37 -26.88
C PHE A 595 -12.70 -1.69 -27.02
N ILE A 596 -13.05 -0.80 -26.08
CA ILE A 596 -14.30 -0.02 -26.13
C ILE A 596 -14.39 0.75 -27.47
N GLY A 597 -13.31 1.40 -27.88
CA GLY A 597 -13.24 2.14 -29.14
C GLY A 597 -13.41 1.25 -30.39
N ALA A 598 -12.87 0.03 -30.37
CA ALA A 598 -13.04 -0.94 -31.45
C ALA A 598 -14.50 -1.42 -31.56
N VAL A 599 -15.14 -1.71 -30.42
CA VAL A 599 -16.57 -2.11 -30.36
C VAL A 599 -17.47 -0.98 -30.86
N ASP A 600 -17.24 0.25 -30.41
CA ASP A 600 -18.01 1.43 -30.86
C ASP A 600 -17.85 1.69 -32.36
N THR A 601 -16.63 1.56 -32.90
CA THR A 601 -16.35 1.72 -34.33
C THR A 601 -17.03 0.64 -35.17
N ALA A 602 -17.15 -0.59 -34.65
CA ALA A 602 -17.86 -1.67 -35.33
C ALA A 602 -19.39 -1.47 -35.36
N GLY A 603 -19.91 -0.50 -34.59
CA GLY A 603 -21.28 -0.01 -34.63
C GLY A 603 -22.23 -0.77 -33.68
N SER A 604 -23.47 -0.21 -33.59
CA SER A 604 -24.47 -0.69 -32.64
C SER A 604 -25.02 -2.09 -32.93
N SER A 605 -24.88 -2.57 -34.17
CA SER A 605 -25.37 -3.89 -34.59
C SER A 605 -24.57 -5.06 -34.00
N VAL A 606 -23.35 -4.80 -33.48
CA VAL A 606 -22.49 -5.85 -32.90
C VAL A 606 -22.90 -6.23 -31.48
N LEU A 607 -23.76 -5.43 -30.81
CA LEU A 607 -24.22 -5.66 -29.45
C LEU A 607 -25.56 -6.38 -29.43
N SER A 608 -25.74 -7.31 -28.48
CA SER A 608 -27.00 -8.04 -28.26
C SER A 608 -28.16 -7.15 -27.80
N SER A 609 -27.87 -6.01 -27.17
CA SER A 609 -28.86 -5.03 -26.71
C SER A 609 -28.33 -3.60 -26.81
N GLN A 610 -29.19 -2.70 -27.28
CA GLN A 610 -28.89 -1.27 -27.42
C GLN A 610 -28.55 -0.56 -26.08
N ARG A 611 -28.98 -1.12 -24.94
CA ARG A 611 -28.66 -0.56 -23.61
C ARG A 611 -27.15 -0.55 -23.29
N TYR A 612 -26.39 -1.41 -23.96
CA TYR A 612 -24.93 -1.48 -23.81
C TYR A 612 -24.17 -0.58 -24.77
N GLN A 613 -24.86 0.20 -25.60
CA GLN A 613 -24.22 1.23 -26.41
C GLN A 613 -23.59 2.28 -25.50
N LEU A 614 -22.40 2.73 -25.84
CA LEU A 614 -21.58 3.66 -25.06
C LEU A 614 -22.36 4.90 -24.60
N VAL A 615 -23.04 5.58 -25.55
CA VAL A 615 -23.79 6.81 -25.29
C VAL A 615 -24.99 6.58 -24.37
N ARG A 616 -25.60 5.39 -24.41
CA ARG A 616 -26.73 5.05 -23.53
C ARG A 616 -26.31 4.57 -22.16
N TYR A 617 -25.15 3.93 -22.09
CA TYR A 617 -24.62 3.41 -20.82
C TYR A 617 -24.08 4.53 -19.92
N PHE A 618 -23.45 5.53 -20.52
CA PHE A 618 -22.91 6.72 -19.84
C PHE A 618 -23.69 7.99 -20.22
N SER A 619 -25.02 7.95 -20.05
CA SER A 619 -25.92 9.01 -20.51
C SER A 619 -25.98 10.22 -19.59
N ASP A 620 -25.66 10.07 -18.29
CA ASP A 620 -26.05 11.05 -17.29
C ASP A 620 -24.98 12.12 -17.06
N LYS A 621 -23.78 11.74 -16.60
CA LYS A 621 -22.74 12.72 -16.26
C LYS A 621 -21.34 12.21 -16.61
N LEU A 622 -20.49 13.09 -17.15
CA LEU A 622 -19.08 12.76 -17.36
C LEU A 622 -18.36 12.38 -16.05
N THR A 623 -18.79 12.91 -14.93
CA THR A 623 -18.23 12.61 -13.60
C THR A 623 -18.47 11.18 -13.14
N ASP A 624 -19.48 10.50 -13.70
CA ASP A 624 -19.81 9.11 -13.38
C ASP A 624 -18.88 8.12 -14.10
N ILE A 625 -18.14 8.62 -15.10
CA ILE A 625 -17.10 7.84 -15.77
C ILE A 625 -15.87 7.83 -14.86
N THR A 626 -15.66 6.67 -14.24
CA THR A 626 -14.52 6.39 -13.37
C THR A 626 -13.74 5.19 -13.88
N MET A 627 -12.57 4.93 -13.33
CA MET A 627 -11.80 3.73 -13.68
C MET A 627 -12.60 2.44 -13.42
N ILE A 628 -13.34 2.41 -12.33
CA ILE A 628 -14.15 1.24 -11.95
C ILE A 628 -15.31 1.05 -12.92
N THR A 629 -16.08 2.11 -13.21
CA THR A 629 -17.23 2.01 -14.11
C THR A 629 -16.80 1.65 -15.55
N LEU A 630 -15.62 2.09 -15.99
CA LEU A 630 -15.06 1.68 -17.29
C LEU A 630 -14.66 0.20 -17.33
N LYS A 631 -14.07 -0.32 -16.26
CA LYS A 631 -13.73 -1.74 -16.14
C LYS A 631 -14.97 -2.63 -16.05
N GLU A 632 -16.00 -2.20 -15.34
CA GLU A 632 -17.30 -2.89 -15.30
C GLU A 632 -18.00 -2.86 -16.67
N TYR A 633 -17.99 -1.71 -17.34
CA TYR A 633 -18.54 -1.59 -18.68
C TYR A 633 -17.82 -2.50 -19.68
N TYR A 634 -16.50 -2.58 -19.60
CA TYR A 634 -15.70 -3.50 -20.41
C TYR A 634 -16.16 -4.96 -20.22
N LEU A 635 -16.39 -5.43 -18.98
CA LEU A 635 -16.91 -6.77 -18.71
C LEU A 635 -18.31 -6.97 -19.31
N LYS A 636 -19.19 -5.97 -19.19
CA LYS A 636 -20.52 -5.98 -19.83
C LYS A 636 -20.43 -6.10 -21.34
N LEU A 637 -19.52 -5.38 -21.97
CA LEU A 637 -19.30 -5.49 -23.43
C LEU A 637 -18.87 -6.91 -23.81
N LEU A 638 -17.88 -7.49 -23.10
CA LEU A 638 -17.42 -8.86 -23.36
C LEU A 638 -18.56 -9.89 -23.30
N ALA A 639 -19.49 -9.72 -22.36
CA ALA A 639 -20.62 -10.63 -22.18
C ALA A 639 -21.69 -10.47 -23.27
N HIS A 640 -21.79 -9.28 -23.92
CA HIS A 640 -22.92 -8.90 -24.76
C HIS A 640 -22.59 -8.57 -26.21
N ILE A 641 -21.37 -8.85 -26.69
CA ILE A 641 -21.02 -8.82 -28.11
C ILE A 641 -21.68 -10.03 -28.81
N ARG A 642 -22.09 -9.86 -30.06
CA ARG A 642 -22.60 -10.93 -30.87
C ARG A 642 -21.46 -11.82 -31.38
N PRO A 643 -21.59 -13.15 -31.37
CA PRO A 643 -20.52 -14.07 -31.78
C PRO A 643 -20.02 -13.84 -33.19
N ASP A 644 -20.94 -13.48 -34.13
CA ASP A 644 -20.64 -13.20 -35.54
C ASP A 644 -19.69 -11.98 -35.72
N ALA A 645 -19.78 -10.99 -34.83
CA ALA A 645 -18.96 -9.77 -34.91
C ALA A 645 -17.59 -9.92 -34.22
N TRP A 646 -17.40 -10.93 -33.37
CA TRP A 646 -16.24 -11.08 -32.53
C TRP A 646 -14.90 -11.09 -33.28
N ASN A 647 -14.82 -11.92 -34.33
CA ASN A 647 -13.58 -12.08 -35.12
C ASN A 647 -13.14 -10.76 -35.81
N GLY A 648 -14.10 -9.97 -36.28
CA GLY A 648 -13.79 -8.65 -36.88
C GLY A 648 -13.20 -7.66 -35.89
N ILE A 649 -13.76 -7.61 -34.67
CA ILE A 649 -13.26 -6.75 -33.58
C ILE A 649 -11.84 -7.17 -33.17
N MET A 650 -11.61 -8.49 -33.03
CA MET A 650 -10.30 -8.99 -32.61
C MET A 650 -9.21 -8.79 -33.66
N LEU A 651 -9.54 -8.89 -34.94
CA LEU A 651 -8.61 -8.59 -36.04
C LEU A 651 -8.12 -7.12 -35.94
N ALA A 652 -9.06 -6.18 -35.83
CA ALA A 652 -8.75 -4.75 -35.72
C ALA A 652 -7.90 -4.40 -34.45
N LEU A 653 -8.04 -5.16 -33.37
CA LEU A 653 -7.26 -4.96 -32.16
C LEU A 653 -5.86 -5.55 -32.24
N ASN A 654 -5.72 -6.76 -32.81
CA ASN A 654 -4.42 -7.45 -32.89
C ASN A 654 -3.42 -6.70 -33.81
N GLU A 655 -3.88 -6.04 -34.87
CA GLU A 655 -3.03 -5.21 -35.73
C GLU A 655 -2.36 -4.04 -35.00
N ARG A 656 -2.92 -3.62 -33.86
CA ARG A 656 -2.45 -2.45 -33.07
C ARG A 656 -1.74 -2.84 -31.79
N ARG A 657 -1.51 -4.13 -31.56
CA ARG A 657 -0.92 -4.65 -30.33
C ARG A 657 0.60 -4.52 -30.39
N THR A 658 1.17 -3.76 -29.47
CA THR A 658 2.62 -3.56 -29.37
C THR A 658 3.11 -3.94 -27.96
N PRO A 659 4.31 -4.55 -27.83
CA PRO A 659 4.90 -4.82 -26.53
C PRO A 659 5.11 -3.52 -25.74
N VAL A 660 4.79 -3.54 -24.46
CA VAL A 660 5.04 -2.40 -23.56
C VAL A 660 6.53 -2.29 -23.28
N TYR A 661 7.18 -3.45 -23.18
CA TYR A 661 8.63 -3.54 -23.04
C TYR A 661 9.16 -4.52 -24.08
N PRO A 662 10.00 -4.07 -25.02
CA PRO A 662 10.43 -4.89 -26.16
C PRO A 662 11.45 -5.97 -25.79
N SER A 663 12.08 -5.91 -24.63
CA SER A 663 13.08 -6.89 -24.21
C SER A 663 12.47 -8.14 -23.59
N THR A 664 13.05 -9.29 -23.89
CA THR A 664 12.91 -10.51 -23.09
C THR A 664 13.40 -10.21 -21.68
N ILE A 665 12.78 -10.84 -20.68
CA ILE A 665 13.09 -10.57 -19.26
C ILE A 665 14.52 -11.03 -18.93
N TYR A 666 15.45 -10.12 -18.97
CA TYR A 666 16.75 -10.31 -18.40
C TYR A 666 16.75 -9.67 -17.01
N MET A 667 17.36 -10.29 -16.04
CA MET A 667 17.49 -9.76 -14.68
C MET A 667 18.95 -9.44 -14.38
N THR A 668 19.60 -8.85 -15.35
CA THR A 668 20.99 -8.45 -15.24
C THR A 668 21.07 -6.95 -15.07
N THR A 669 22.20 -6.47 -14.60
CA THR A 669 22.49 -5.03 -14.57
C THR A 669 22.38 -4.39 -15.96
N GLN A 670 22.63 -5.14 -17.03
CA GLN A 670 22.48 -4.68 -18.42
C GLN A 670 21.05 -4.29 -18.78
N ASP A 671 20.04 -4.90 -18.14
CA ASP A 671 18.62 -4.68 -18.41
C ASP A 671 17.94 -3.84 -17.34
N ALA A 672 18.71 -3.28 -16.43
CA ALA A 672 18.20 -2.44 -15.36
C ALA A 672 17.42 -1.24 -15.88
N TYR A 673 17.74 -0.72 -17.07
CA TYR A 673 16.98 0.35 -17.72
C TYR A 673 15.52 -0.03 -18.05
N THR A 674 15.19 -1.32 -18.11
CA THR A 674 13.81 -1.79 -18.29
C THR A 674 13.00 -1.82 -16.98
N LEU A 675 13.67 -1.65 -15.83
CA LEU A 675 13.12 -1.70 -14.48
C LEU A 675 13.32 -0.36 -13.76
N THR A 676 13.33 0.74 -14.50
CA THR A 676 13.71 2.08 -14.00
C THR A 676 12.76 2.66 -12.96
N ASP A 677 11.53 2.15 -12.90
CA ASP A 677 10.45 2.79 -12.13
C ASP A 677 10.40 2.37 -10.66
N GLY A 678 11.29 1.49 -10.21
CA GLY A 678 11.37 1.16 -8.79
C GLY A 678 11.61 -0.32 -8.45
N PRO A 679 11.52 -0.67 -7.15
CA PRO A 679 11.84 -2.00 -6.65
C PRO A 679 11.03 -3.12 -7.31
N THR A 680 11.72 -4.20 -7.65
CA THR A 680 11.15 -5.35 -8.36
C THR A 680 11.24 -6.61 -7.50
N ILE A 681 10.17 -7.42 -7.49
CA ILE A 681 10.19 -8.76 -6.91
C ILE A 681 10.19 -9.84 -8.00
N TYR A 682 11.08 -10.82 -7.88
CA TYR A 682 11.06 -12.02 -8.71
C TYR A 682 10.74 -13.25 -7.86
N LEU A 683 9.62 -13.89 -8.16
CA LEU A 683 9.15 -15.09 -7.47
C LEU A 683 9.51 -16.35 -8.26
N THR A 684 10.14 -17.32 -7.58
CA THR A 684 10.61 -18.58 -8.17
C THR A 684 10.70 -19.65 -7.08
N SER A 685 10.58 -20.92 -7.44
CA SER A 685 10.93 -22.03 -6.54
C SER A 685 12.43 -22.30 -6.51
N GLU A 686 13.16 -21.92 -7.58
CA GLU A 686 14.60 -22.15 -7.75
C GLU A 686 15.41 -20.88 -7.45
N VAL A 687 15.29 -20.32 -6.24
CA VAL A 687 15.86 -19.03 -5.84
C VAL A 687 17.39 -18.96 -6.09
N LYS A 688 18.15 -19.97 -5.66
CA LYS A 688 19.61 -20.02 -5.86
C LYS A 688 20.01 -20.01 -7.34
N LYS A 689 19.28 -20.74 -8.19
CA LYS A 689 19.57 -20.81 -9.62
C LYS A 689 19.37 -19.47 -10.33
N ILE A 690 18.32 -18.76 -9.95
CA ILE A 690 18.04 -17.42 -10.48
C ILE A 690 19.08 -16.41 -9.98
N ALA A 691 19.49 -16.50 -8.70
CA ALA A 691 20.54 -15.67 -8.14
C ALA A 691 21.88 -15.89 -8.85
N ALA A 692 22.28 -17.15 -9.05
CA ALA A 692 23.49 -17.49 -9.79
C ALA A 692 23.45 -17.02 -11.25
N PHE A 693 22.30 -17.12 -11.90
CA PHE A 693 22.09 -16.58 -13.24
C PHE A 693 22.28 -15.05 -13.28
N ALA A 694 21.72 -14.31 -12.33
CA ALA A 694 21.90 -12.87 -12.25
C ALA A 694 23.39 -12.50 -12.12
N LEU A 695 24.14 -13.20 -11.25
CA LEU A 695 25.57 -12.97 -11.04
C LEU A 695 26.41 -13.27 -12.28
N GLN A 696 26.17 -14.40 -12.97
CA GLN A 696 26.93 -14.77 -14.17
C GLN A 696 26.82 -13.75 -15.31
N HIS A 697 25.71 -13.03 -15.39
CA HIS A 697 25.49 -12.05 -16.45
C HIS A 697 26.00 -10.65 -16.12
N THR A 698 26.44 -10.40 -14.89
CA THR A 698 26.96 -9.08 -14.50
C THR A 698 28.43 -8.89 -14.88
N GLU A 699 29.18 -9.99 -15.17
CA GLU A 699 30.58 -9.94 -15.56
C GLU A 699 31.44 -9.03 -14.66
N ILE A 700 31.22 -9.07 -13.33
CA ILE A 700 31.99 -8.26 -12.38
C ILE A 700 33.40 -8.93 -12.23
N PRO A 701 34.48 -8.20 -12.44
CA PRO A 701 35.85 -8.74 -12.22
C PRO A 701 36.09 -9.04 -10.73
N ASP A 702 36.78 -10.11 -10.42
CA ASP A 702 37.19 -10.46 -9.04
C ASP A 702 38.02 -9.36 -8.36
N GLU A 703 38.75 -8.57 -9.15
CA GLU A 703 39.55 -7.43 -8.68
C GLU A 703 38.74 -6.39 -7.95
N VAL A 704 37.48 -6.11 -8.40
CA VAL A 704 36.57 -5.13 -7.78
C VAL A 704 36.24 -5.53 -6.34
N PHE A 705 36.05 -6.82 -6.06
CA PHE A 705 35.81 -7.30 -4.71
C PHE A 705 37.03 -7.11 -3.82
N ASN A 706 38.23 -7.41 -4.36
CA ASN A 706 39.48 -7.23 -3.63
C ASN A 706 39.76 -5.75 -3.32
N ASP A 707 39.43 -4.82 -4.23
CA ASP A 707 39.57 -3.39 -3.99
C ASP A 707 38.68 -2.92 -2.83
N ILE A 708 37.41 -3.39 -2.77
CA ILE A 708 36.53 -3.11 -1.65
C ILE A 708 37.08 -3.65 -0.33
N MET A 709 37.60 -4.90 -0.32
CA MET A 709 38.20 -5.47 0.87
C MET A 709 39.44 -4.70 1.33
N ASN A 710 40.31 -4.29 0.41
CA ASN A 710 41.50 -3.50 0.71
C ASN A 710 41.12 -2.13 1.33
N ASP A 711 40.02 -1.50 0.86
CA ASP A 711 39.55 -0.23 1.41
C ASP A 711 38.93 -0.43 2.81
N ILE A 712 38.25 -1.56 3.07
CA ILE A 712 37.76 -1.92 4.40
C ILE A 712 38.90 -2.15 5.38
N GLU A 713 39.89 -2.92 4.99
CA GLU A 713 41.07 -3.18 5.83
C GLU A 713 41.83 -1.88 6.15
N PHE A 714 41.99 -1.01 5.14
CA PHE A 714 42.61 0.30 5.33
C PHE A 714 41.82 1.15 6.32
N ASN A 715 40.49 1.21 6.18
CA ASN A 715 39.61 1.94 7.08
C ASN A 715 39.61 1.36 8.50
N ALA A 716 39.70 0.04 8.66
CA ALA A 716 39.78 -0.62 9.97
C ALA A 716 41.08 -0.20 10.69
N VAL A 717 42.22 -0.17 10.01
CA VAL A 717 43.51 0.30 10.57
C VAL A 717 43.41 1.78 10.98
N LEU A 718 42.77 2.62 10.15
CA LEU A 718 42.55 4.02 10.49
C LEU A 718 41.62 4.18 11.70
N SER A 719 40.54 3.40 11.78
CA SER A 719 39.57 3.41 12.88
C SER A 719 40.22 3.04 14.22
N ASP A 720 41.04 2.00 14.24
CA ASP A 720 41.81 1.62 15.42
C ASP A 720 42.74 2.75 15.89
N ARG A 721 43.39 3.41 14.93
CA ARG A 721 44.30 4.54 15.22
C ARG A 721 43.52 5.78 15.73
N ILE A 722 42.37 6.06 15.16
CA ILE A 722 41.45 7.12 15.62
C ILE A 722 41.01 6.81 17.05
N ALA A 723 40.57 5.56 17.32
CA ALA A 723 40.13 5.15 18.66
C ALA A 723 41.23 5.25 19.71
N ASP A 724 42.47 4.96 19.34
CA ASP A 724 43.66 5.14 20.22
C ASP A 724 43.90 6.64 20.51
N LEU A 725 43.78 7.51 19.52
CA LEU A 725 43.92 8.94 19.71
C LEU A 725 42.77 9.54 20.50
N GLU A 726 41.56 9.05 20.30
CA GLU A 726 40.36 9.46 21.08
C GLU A 726 40.51 9.07 22.56
N ARG A 727 41.02 7.85 22.84
CA ARG A 727 41.32 7.44 24.23
C ARG A 727 42.39 8.35 24.84
N GLN A 728 43.45 8.69 24.10
CA GLN A 728 44.45 9.67 24.56
C GLN A 728 43.86 11.05 24.81
N LEU A 729 42.96 11.49 23.95
CA LEU A 729 42.24 12.75 24.11
C LEU A 729 41.35 12.76 25.37
N ASP A 730 40.65 11.69 25.61
CA ASP A 730 39.78 11.53 26.78
C ASP A 730 40.58 11.40 28.09
N ASP A 731 41.72 10.69 28.05
CA ASP A 731 42.67 10.63 29.18
C ASP A 731 43.22 12.02 29.53
N GLU A 732 43.59 12.80 28.51
CA GLU A 732 44.03 14.20 28.74
C GLU A 732 42.90 15.12 29.25
N ARG A 733 41.64 14.90 28.79
CA ARG A 733 40.46 15.59 29.34
C ARG A 733 40.18 15.18 30.79
N ALA A 734 40.25 13.90 31.14
CA ALA A 734 40.04 13.37 32.49
C ALA A 734 41.11 13.88 33.47
N LYS A 735 42.38 13.94 33.05
CA LYS A 735 43.45 14.55 33.85
C LYS A 735 43.21 16.05 34.16
N ARG A 736 42.46 16.71 33.32
CA ARG A 736 42.02 18.10 33.51
C ARG A 736 40.90 18.20 34.53
N GLU A 737 39.90 17.33 34.48
CA GLU A 737 38.77 17.33 35.39
C GLU A 737 39.20 16.89 36.81
N GLY A 738 40.11 15.93 36.89
CA GLY A 738 40.69 15.45 38.15
C GLY A 738 41.60 16.48 38.88
N SER A 739 42.17 17.43 38.12
CA SER A 739 43.01 18.52 38.67
C SER A 739 42.20 19.73 39.16
N GLY A 740 40.89 19.78 38.87
CA GLY A 740 39.98 20.86 39.25
C GLY A 740 39.22 20.68 40.57
N ASN A 741 39.29 19.50 41.18
CA ASN A 741 38.44 19.13 42.33
C ASN A 741 39.19 19.14 43.68
N GLY A 742 40.09 20.09 43.86
CA GLY A 742 40.71 20.34 45.16
C GLY A 742 40.49 21.78 45.62
N THR A 743 39.33 22.07 46.10
CA THR A 743 38.89 23.11 47.00
C THR A 743 37.56 23.77 46.60
N SER A 744 36.49 23.29 47.15
CA SER A 744 35.34 24.15 47.46
C SER A 744 34.55 23.57 48.61
N GLY A 745 34.93 24.02 49.79
CA GLY A 745 34.10 23.89 51.00
C GLY A 745 33.86 25.29 51.51
N ALA A 746 32.60 25.65 51.61
CA ALA A 746 31.95 26.55 52.54
C ALA A 746 32.18 28.08 52.45
N GLY A 747 31.06 28.82 52.39
CA GLY A 747 30.83 29.99 53.23
C GLY A 747 30.74 31.33 52.51
N ALA A 748 29.51 31.77 52.36
CA ALA A 748 29.14 33.14 52.12
C ALA A 748 29.48 34.01 53.32
N SER A 749 30.09 35.22 53.12
CA SER A 749 29.66 36.46 53.79
C SER A 749 30.46 37.66 53.28
N ASN A 750 29.75 38.77 53.14
CA ASN A 750 30.20 40.13 52.84
C ASN A 750 31.29 40.58 53.81
N GLU A 751 32.27 41.35 53.37
CA GLU A 751 32.44 42.78 53.78
C GLU A 751 33.67 43.42 53.17
N LYS A 752 33.56 44.71 53.09
CA LYS A 752 34.51 45.77 52.57
C LYS A 752 35.77 45.90 53.41
N GLY A 753 36.87 46.29 52.77
CA GLY A 753 37.90 46.98 53.46
C GLY A 753 39.31 46.81 52.90
N GLY A 754 39.94 47.81 52.47
CA GLY A 754 41.13 48.01 51.71
C GLY A 754 42.48 47.64 52.30
N ARG A 755 43.41 47.65 51.38
CA ARG A 755 44.85 47.94 51.45
C ARG A 755 45.76 46.88 52.09
N SER A 756 46.58 46.29 51.32
CA SER A 756 48.03 46.47 51.19
C SER A 756 48.64 45.28 50.44
N VAL A 757 49.40 45.62 49.42
CA VAL A 757 50.09 44.65 48.57
C VAL A 757 51.28 44.10 49.34
N SER A 758 51.25 42.80 49.70
CA SER A 758 52.37 42.13 50.34
C SER A 758 53.11 41.22 49.34
N LYS A 759 54.40 41.07 49.58
CA LYS A 759 55.35 40.28 48.79
C LYS A 759 54.88 38.86 48.35
N LYS A 760 53.84 38.37 48.99
CA LYS A 760 53.17 37.07 48.62
C LYS A 760 52.36 37.15 47.33
N GLU A 761 51.94 38.36 46.88
CA GLU A 761 51.18 38.48 45.61
C GLU A 761 52.06 38.42 44.33
N LEU A 762 53.40 38.76 44.46
CA LEU A 762 54.34 38.63 43.36
C LEU A 762 54.65 37.15 43.07
N ASP A 763 54.82 36.34 44.11
CA ASP A 763 55.06 34.91 44.00
C ASP A 763 53.78 34.16 43.49
N SER A 764 52.57 34.61 43.85
CA SER A 764 51.34 34.06 43.35
C SER A 764 51.10 34.40 41.87
N LYS A 765 51.49 35.56 41.40
CA LYS A 765 51.45 35.93 40.00
C LYS A 765 52.41 35.15 39.11
N MET A 766 53.60 34.80 39.60
CA MET A 766 54.56 33.94 38.92
C MET A 766 54.03 32.48 38.84
N CYS A 767 53.43 31.97 39.91
CA CYS A 767 52.76 30.67 39.91
C CYS A 767 51.53 30.63 38.99
N ILE A 768 50.76 31.72 38.85
CA ILE A 768 49.61 31.86 37.95
C ILE A 768 50.12 31.85 36.49
N ASN A 769 51.24 32.55 36.19
CA ASN A 769 51.79 32.54 34.83
C ASN A 769 52.32 31.15 34.40
N GLU A 770 53.01 30.44 35.31
CA GLU A 770 53.44 29.06 35.06
C GLU A 770 52.27 28.10 34.92
N LYS A 771 51.21 28.23 35.75
CA LYS A 771 49.98 27.46 35.61
C LYS A 771 49.23 27.80 34.35
N SER A 772 49.17 29.09 33.94
CA SER A 772 48.53 29.48 32.67
C SER A 772 49.33 29.00 31.47
N ALA A 773 50.66 29.04 31.50
CA ALA A 773 51.51 28.50 30.43
C ALA A 773 51.38 26.97 30.31
N LYS A 774 51.28 26.24 31.42
CA LYS A 774 51.02 24.78 31.41
C LYS A 774 49.59 24.44 30.89
N VAL A 775 48.62 25.26 31.23
CA VAL A 775 47.24 25.14 30.73
C VAL A 775 47.19 25.44 29.23
N MET A 776 47.87 26.47 28.75
CA MET A 776 47.95 26.82 27.34
C MET A 776 48.64 25.70 26.52
N LYS A 777 49.76 25.18 27.02
CA LYS A 777 50.44 24.08 26.37
C LYS A 777 49.59 22.80 26.25
N ARG A 778 48.80 22.46 27.24
CA ARG A 778 47.83 21.35 27.20
C ARG A 778 46.66 21.63 26.24
N TYR A 779 46.21 22.87 26.10
CA TYR A 779 45.23 23.21 25.07
C TYR A 779 45.83 22.96 23.65
N ASP A 780 47.08 23.40 23.44
CA ASP A 780 47.76 23.15 22.15
C ASP A 780 47.90 21.64 21.86
N GLU A 781 48.19 20.82 22.89
CA GLU A 781 48.24 19.37 22.78
C GLU A 781 46.89 18.78 22.46
N LEU A 782 45.78 19.20 23.08
CA LEU A 782 44.42 18.76 22.79
C LEU A 782 43.99 19.17 21.37
N PHE A 783 44.30 20.39 20.96
CA PHE A 783 44.05 20.84 19.59
C PHE A 783 44.88 20.07 18.56
N SER A 784 46.11 19.73 18.88
CA SER A 784 46.95 18.91 18.01
C SER A 784 46.44 17.47 17.87
N LEU A 785 45.96 16.87 18.96
CA LEU A 785 45.34 15.54 18.93
C LEU A 785 44.01 15.57 18.14
N GLN A 786 43.15 16.56 18.37
CA GLN A 786 41.93 16.73 17.62
C GLN A 786 42.19 16.98 16.13
N GLY A 787 43.23 17.74 15.79
CA GLY A 787 43.65 17.94 14.41
C GLY A 787 44.07 16.64 13.73
N LYS A 788 44.86 15.81 14.40
CA LYS A 788 45.27 14.50 13.90
C LYS A 788 44.09 13.55 13.72
N ILE A 789 43.13 13.57 14.64
CA ILE A 789 41.89 12.77 14.51
C ILE A 789 41.10 13.19 13.26
N ASN A 790 40.98 14.50 13.04
CA ASN A 790 40.28 15.03 11.87
C ASN A 790 40.99 14.68 10.57
N GLU A 791 42.34 14.83 10.53
CA GLU A 791 43.16 14.43 9.38
C GLU A 791 43.04 12.94 9.04
N LEU A 792 42.94 12.06 10.05
CA LEU A 792 42.72 10.62 9.84
C LEU A 792 41.28 10.34 9.38
N ARG A 793 40.28 11.06 9.91
CA ARG A 793 38.91 10.96 9.44
C ARG A 793 38.75 11.36 7.98
N ASP A 794 39.48 12.38 7.55
CA ASP A 794 39.47 12.84 6.15
C ASP A 794 40.14 11.82 5.20
N GLN A 795 40.96 10.88 5.73
CA GLN A 795 41.60 9.81 4.97
C GLN A 795 40.72 8.55 4.85
N VAL A 796 39.61 8.47 5.58
CA VAL A 796 38.67 7.33 5.48
C VAL A 796 38.13 7.27 4.07
N LYS A 797 38.33 6.13 3.41
CA LYS A 797 37.87 5.89 2.05
C LYS A 797 36.39 5.53 2.06
N THR A 798 35.66 5.99 1.05
CA THR A 798 34.29 5.59 0.83
C THR A 798 34.26 4.16 0.28
N VAL A 799 33.73 3.23 1.07
CA VAL A 799 33.61 1.83 0.70
C VAL A 799 32.29 1.65 -0.04
N THR A 800 32.33 1.58 -1.36
CA THR A 800 31.16 1.39 -2.22
C THR A 800 31.52 0.51 -3.41
N LEU A 801 30.53 -0.20 -3.96
CA LEU A 801 30.67 -0.85 -5.25
C LEU A 801 30.77 0.25 -6.33
N ASN A 802 31.62 0.03 -7.33
CA ASN A 802 31.73 0.95 -8.46
C ASN A 802 30.35 1.14 -9.14
N GLU A 803 29.94 2.37 -9.35
CA GLU A 803 28.63 2.75 -9.89
C GLU A 803 28.34 2.14 -11.27
N ILE A 804 29.37 1.72 -12.02
CA ILE A 804 29.21 0.98 -13.28
C ILE A 804 28.40 -0.31 -13.07
N PHE A 805 28.51 -0.95 -11.92
CA PHE A 805 27.83 -2.19 -11.57
C PHE A 805 26.52 -1.97 -10.81
N ILE A 806 26.20 -0.72 -10.41
CA ILE A 806 24.97 -0.40 -9.71
C ILE A 806 23.90 -0.05 -10.74
N PRO A 807 22.79 -0.80 -10.81
CA PRO A 807 21.73 -0.55 -11.76
C PRO A 807 21.16 0.87 -11.69
N ASN A 808 20.87 1.46 -12.85
CA ASN A 808 20.23 2.77 -13.02
C ASN A 808 21.07 4.01 -12.63
N THR A 809 22.35 3.86 -12.29
CA THR A 809 23.25 5.01 -12.17
C THR A 809 23.60 5.58 -13.55
N ASP A 810 24.07 6.83 -13.63
CA ASP A 810 24.48 7.43 -14.89
C ASP A 810 25.71 6.74 -15.49
N GLU A 811 26.63 6.31 -14.67
CA GLU A 811 27.82 5.54 -15.03
C GLU A 811 27.46 4.17 -15.62
N HIS A 812 26.50 3.47 -14.99
CA HIS A 812 25.94 2.22 -15.50
C HIS A 812 25.35 2.39 -16.89
N TYR A 813 24.52 3.44 -17.07
CA TYR A 813 23.91 3.75 -18.36
C TYR A 813 24.94 4.08 -19.44
N GLN A 814 25.93 4.90 -19.13
CA GLN A 814 26.99 5.25 -20.07
C GLN A 814 27.80 4.04 -20.49
N TYR A 815 28.18 3.18 -19.55
CA TYR A 815 28.97 1.99 -19.82
C TYR A 815 28.22 1.00 -20.73
N TRP A 816 26.97 0.69 -20.41
CA TRP A 816 26.19 -0.31 -21.13
C TRP A 816 25.59 0.24 -22.45
N SER A 817 25.24 1.52 -22.54
CA SER A 817 24.76 2.14 -23.78
C SER A 817 25.84 2.22 -24.86
N ASN A 818 27.11 2.36 -24.47
CA ASN A 818 28.22 2.35 -25.39
C ASN A 818 28.53 0.95 -25.93
N ARG A 819 28.21 -0.11 -25.18
CA ARG A 819 28.41 -1.52 -25.57
C ARG A 819 27.29 -2.06 -26.47
N ASN A 820 26.06 -1.64 -26.25
CA ASN A 820 24.88 -2.12 -26.98
C ASN A 820 24.41 -1.09 -28.03
N ASP A 821 24.81 -1.31 -29.26
CA ASP A 821 24.62 -0.53 -30.48
C ASP A 821 23.35 0.33 -30.67
N LYS A 822 23.55 1.52 -31.17
CA LYS A 822 22.82 2.38 -32.16
C LYS A 822 21.29 2.49 -32.12
N GLN A 823 20.51 1.51 -31.65
CA GLN A 823 19.05 1.60 -31.55
C GLN A 823 18.55 2.21 -30.23
N SER A 824 19.31 2.08 -29.15
CA SER A 824 18.95 2.59 -27.82
C SER A 824 19.14 4.10 -27.66
N LYS A 825 19.94 4.76 -28.49
CA LYS A 825 20.17 6.22 -28.42
C LYS A 825 18.91 7.06 -28.70
N LYS A 826 17.88 6.51 -29.34
CA LYS A 826 16.66 7.24 -29.67
C LYS A 826 15.58 7.23 -28.59
N SER A 827 15.62 6.26 -27.69
CA SER A 827 14.70 6.16 -26.56
C SER A 827 15.21 6.80 -25.25
N LEU A 828 16.51 7.11 -25.18
CA LEU A 828 17.16 7.67 -23.99
C LEU A 828 16.86 9.16 -23.76
N GLY A 829 16.42 9.92 -24.78
CA GLY A 829 16.19 11.35 -24.69
C GLY A 829 15.01 11.76 -23.80
N ASP A 830 14.02 10.88 -23.58
CA ASP A 830 12.78 11.18 -22.85
C ASP A 830 12.72 10.55 -21.42
N ALA A 831 13.72 9.77 -21.02
CA ALA A 831 13.71 8.99 -19.80
C ALA A 831 14.42 9.68 -18.59
N THR A 832 14.61 10.99 -18.62
CA THR A 832 15.30 11.74 -17.56
C THR A 832 14.45 11.99 -16.31
N GLY A 833 13.25 11.40 -16.18
CA GLY A 833 12.44 11.49 -14.96
C GLY A 833 12.80 10.38 -13.98
N SER A 834 13.16 10.74 -12.76
CA SER A 834 13.43 9.94 -11.54
C SER A 834 13.64 8.43 -11.75
N ARG A 835 14.87 8.05 -12.08
CA ARG A 835 15.29 6.65 -12.14
C ARG A 835 15.48 6.14 -10.71
N PHE A 836 14.99 4.94 -10.43
CA PHE A 836 15.31 4.27 -9.18
C PHE A 836 16.77 3.79 -9.24
N SER A 837 17.56 4.17 -8.25
CA SER A 837 18.91 3.65 -8.04
C SER A 837 19.03 3.06 -6.64
N SER A 838 19.65 1.89 -6.53
CA SER A 838 20.03 1.33 -5.24
C SER A 838 21.25 2.09 -4.73
N ASP A 839 21.08 2.76 -3.59
CA ASP A 839 22.13 3.49 -2.90
C ASP A 839 22.30 2.88 -1.51
N VAL A 840 23.37 2.09 -1.35
CA VAL A 840 23.67 1.42 -0.07
C VAL A 840 24.75 2.25 0.63
N ASP A 841 24.47 2.65 1.88
CA ASP A 841 25.39 3.44 2.68
C ASP A 841 26.65 2.64 3.06
N THR A 842 27.76 3.36 3.30
CA THR A 842 29.08 2.80 3.61
C THR A 842 29.06 1.85 4.81
N ASP A 843 28.31 2.18 5.86
CA ASP A 843 28.23 1.34 7.07
C ASP A 843 27.55 0.01 6.75
N THR A 844 26.53 0.02 5.90
CA THR A 844 25.86 -1.20 5.45
C THR A 844 26.75 -2.01 4.51
N VAL A 845 27.55 -1.36 3.62
CA VAL A 845 28.53 -2.06 2.78
C VAL A 845 29.56 -2.79 3.65
N GLU A 846 30.11 -2.14 4.67
CA GLU A 846 31.04 -2.78 5.61
C GLU A 846 30.39 -3.97 6.32
N GLN A 847 29.15 -3.83 6.79
CA GLN A 847 28.40 -4.93 7.41
C GLN A 847 28.25 -6.12 6.47
N ILE A 848 27.90 -5.88 5.19
CA ILE A 848 27.75 -6.93 4.17
C ILE A 848 29.09 -7.63 3.95
N MET A 849 30.18 -6.89 3.80
CA MET A 849 31.50 -7.45 3.51
C MET A 849 32.06 -8.28 4.66
N LEU A 850 31.74 -7.92 5.91
CA LEU A 850 32.13 -8.64 7.12
C LEU A 850 31.31 -9.90 7.41
N LEU A 851 30.20 -10.15 6.69
CA LEU A 851 29.40 -11.36 6.88
C LEU A 851 30.22 -12.61 6.52
N PRO A 852 30.18 -13.66 7.34
CA PRO A 852 30.83 -14.94 7.03
C PRO A 852 29.95 -15.78 6.09
N ILE A 853 29.79 -15.32 4.85
CA ILE A 853 29.05 -15.96 3.75
C ILE A 853 29.90 -15.90 2.48
N GLU A 854 29.54 -16.68 1.46
CA GLU A 854 30.22 -16.69 0.17
C GLU A 854 30.15 -15.32 -0.53
N ASN A 855 31.23 -14.94 -1.21
CA ASN A 855 31.36 -13.64 -1.88
C ASN A 855 30.31 -13.37 -2.95
N SER A 856 29.81 -14.40 -3.61
CA SER A 856 28.70 -14.32 -4.58
C SER A 856 27.45 -13.65 -4.00
N TRP A 857 27.09 -14.01 -2.77
CA TRP A 857 25.94 -13.42 -2.07
C TRP A 857 26.18 -11.96 -1.66
N LYS A 858 27.41 -11.63 -1.26
CA LYS A 858 27.78 -10.25 -0.93
C LYS A 858 27.71 -9.35 -2.15
N LEU A 859 28.27 -9.80 -3.28
CA LEU A 859 28.25 -9.05 -4.54
C LEU A 859 26.83 -8.78 -5.03
N LEU A 860 25.94 -9.78 -4.99
CA LEU A 860 24.53 -9.59 -5.34
C LEU A 860 23.89 -8.47 -4.49
N LEU A 861 24.13 -8.50 -3.18
CA LEU A 861 23.54 -7.52 -2.29
C LEU A 861 24.11 -6.12 -2.51
N LEU A 862 25.41 -5.99 -2.77
CA LEU A 862 26.07 -4.72 -3.13
C LEU A 862 25.54 -4.13 -4.44
N MET A 863 25.12 -4.97 -5.39
CA MET A 863 24.45 -4.54 -6.62
C MET A 863 22.98 -4.13 -6.38
N GLY A 864 22.47 -4.24 -5.16
CA GLY A 864 21.05 -3.99 -4.85
C GLY A 864 20.13 -5.16 -5.17
N ILE A 865 20.67 -6.39 -5.27
CA ILE A 865 19.91 -7.62 -5.48
C ILE A 865 19.86 -8.41 -4.16
N GLY A 866 18.71 -8.42 -3.50
CA GLY A 866 18.45 -9.20 -2.30
C GLY A 866 17.94 -10.60 -2.67
N VAL A 867 18.52 -11.64 -2.07
CA VAL A 867 18.10 -13.03 -2.29
C VAL A 867 17.56 -13.60 -0.99
N ILE A 868 16.26 -13.83 -0.91
CA ILE A 868 15.62 -14.32 0.31
C ILE A 868 15.41 -15.81 0.20
N THR A 869 16.11 -16.54 1.06
CA THR A 869 16.09 -17.99 1.18
C THR A 869 16.22 -18.38 2.65
N ASN A 870 16.09 -19.67 2.96
CA ASN A 870 16.32 -20.13 4.33
C ASN A 870 17.73 -19.82 4.77
N PRO A 871 17.96 -19.39 6.02
CA PRO A 871 19.30 -19.09 6.53
C PRO A 871 20.30 -20.21 6.37
N HIS A 872 19.83 -21.47 6.43
CA HIS A 872 20.67 -22.68 6.26
C HIS A 872 21.04 -22.98 4.80
N ASP A 873 20.32 -22.39 3.86
CA ASP A 873 20.56 -22.59 2.41
C ASP A 873 21.57 -21.59 1.83
N ILE A 874 22.09 -20.68 2.63
CA ILE A 874 23.10 -19.71 2.21
C ILE A 874 24.47 -20.38 2.27
N ASP A 875 25.13 -20.47 1.11
CA ASP A 875 26.40 -21.17 0.99
C ASP A 875 27.49 -20.43 1.79
N GLY A 876 28.29 -21.19 2.53
CA GLY A 876 29.35 -20.66 3.39
C GLY A 876 28.88 -20.03 4.70
N ALA A 877 27.59 -20.00 4.99
CA ALA A 877 27.08 -19.37 6.21
C ALA A 877 27.44 -20.16 7.47
N GLY A 878 28.19 -19.54 8.37
CA GLY A 878 28.32 -19.99 9.75
C GLY A 878 27.03 -19.86 10.55
N ALA A 879 26.99 -20.43 11.75
CA ALA A 879 25.82 -20.35 12.64
C ALA A 879 25.39 -18.88 12.86
N GLY A 880 24.18 -18.54 12.42
CA GLY A 880 23.61 -17.19 12.54
C GLY A 880 23.91 -16.20 11.41
N ALA A 881 24.88 -16.45 10.52
CA ALA A 881 25.23 -15.55 9.43
C ALA A 881 24.11 -15.41 8.40
N GLY A 882 23.40 -16.49 8.09
CA GLY A 882 22.25 -16.46 7.20
C GLY A 882 21.09 -15.62 7.74
N THR A 883 20.89 -15.62 9.05
CA THR A 883 19.90 -14.76 9.69
C THR A 883 20.29 -13.29 9.59
N GLN A 884 21.55 -12.94 9.84
CA GLN A 884 22.06 -11.58 9.71
C GLN A 884 21.93 -11.07 8.27
N TYR A 885 22.27 -11.89 7.28
CA TYR A 885 22.11 -11.58 5.86
C TYR A 885 20.64 -11.25 5.53
N ASN A 886 19.69 -12.09 5.96
CA ASN A 886 18.26 -11.85 5.74
C ASN A 886 17.78 -10.58 6.47
N ASP A 887 18.32 -10.23 7.64
CA ASP A 887 17.95 -9.01 8.36
C ASP A 887 18.46 -7.75 7.66
N ILE A 888 19.66 -7.79 7.08
CA ILE A 888 20.18 -6.71 6.23
C ILE A 888 19.28 -6.53 5.01
N ILE A 889 18.90 -7.62 4.31
CA ILE A 889 17.95 -7.54 3.17
C ILE A 889 16.64 -6.90 3.59
N LYS A 890 16.06 -7.31 4.71
CA LYS A 890 14.80 -6.73 5.22
C LYS A 890 14.94 -5.23 5.45
N THR A 891 16.03 -4.80 6.07
CA THR A 891 16.30 -3.37 6.33
C THR A 891 16.45 -2.58 5.04
N LEU A 892 17.24 -3.07 4.09
CA LEU A 892 17.43 -2.44 2.78
C LEU A 892 16.12 -2.40 1.97
N ALA A 893 15.31 -3.47 2.02
CA ALA A 893 14.02 -3.53 1.35
C ALA A 893 13.00 -2.54 1.95
N GLN A 894 12.98 -2.40 3.28
CA GLN A 894 12.13 -1.40 3.97
C GLN A 894 12.48 0.02 3.58
N ASN A 895 13.77 0.29 3.44
CA ASN A 895 14.31 1.59 3.02
C ASN A 895 14.26 1.80 1.50
N GLN A 896 13.71 0.84 0.74
CA GLN A 896 13.63 0.86 -0.73
C GLN A 896 15.01 1.00 -1.42
N LYS A 897 16.04 0.39 -0.83
CA LYS A 897 17.41 0.43 -1.33
C LYS A 897 17.75 -0.76 -2.25
N LEU A 898 16.86 -1.75 -2.37
CA LEU A 898 17.06 -2.90 -3.24
C LEU A 898 16.33 -2.71 -4.56
N TYR A 899 17.09 -2.89 -5.64
CA TYR A 899 16.62 -2.86 -7.01
C TYR A 899 15.77 -4.09 -7.36
N LEU A 900 16.24 -5.28 -6.93
CA LEU A 900 15.58 -6.56 -7.18
C LEU A 900 15.59 -7.41 -5.91
N ILE A 901 14.48 -8.08 -5.64
CA ILE A 901 14.41 -9.13 -4.62
C ILE A 901 14.01 -10.44 -5.30
N ILE A 902 14.85 -11.46 -5.15
CA ILE A 902 14.59 -12.83 -5.61
C ILE A 902 14.14 -13.64 -4.40
N ALA A 903 12.95 -14.25 -4.46
CA ALA A 903 12.37 -14.96 -3.33
C ALA A 903 11.51 -16.15 -3.76
N SER A 904 11.26 -17.08 -2.81
CA SER A 904 10.29 -18.16 -3.02
C SER A 904 8.85 -17.65 -3.04
N SER A 905 7.94 -18.48 -3.58
CA SER A 905 6.51 -18.15 -3.59
C SER A 905 5.92 -18.00 -2.18
N ASP A 906 6.50 -18.63 -1.16
CA ASP A 906 6.03 -18.56 0.23
C ASP A 906 6.34 -17.22 0.89
N TYR A 907 7.35 -16.51 0.38
CA TYR A 907 7.65 -15.15 0.79
C TYR A 907 6.53 -14.14 0.49
N ILE A 908 5.57 -14.50 -0.38
CA ILE A 908 4.39 -13.70 -0.69
C ILE A 908 3.61 -13.34 0.57
N TYR A 909 3.50 -14.26 1.50
CA TYR A 909 2.69 -14.08 2.71
C TYR A 909 3.34 -13.15 3.73
N GLY A 910 4.62 -12.92 3.58
CA GLY A 910 5.48 -12.37 4.62
C GLY A 910 5.88 -10.91 4.46
N THR A 911 5.59 -10.20 3.38
CA THR A 911 6.21 -8.90 3.15
C THR A 911 5.25 -7.74 3.03
N ASN A 912 5.60 -6.63 3.68
CA ASN A 912 4.94 -5.34 3.50
C ASN A 912 5.76 -4.39 2.62
N TYR A 913 6.77 -4.91 1.91
CA TYR A 913 7.60 -4.10 1.03
C TYR A 913 6.81 -3.64 -0.19
N GLN A 914 7.23 -2.51 -0.73
CA GLN A 914 6.55 -1.86 -1.83
C GLN A 914 7.31 -2.17 -3.12
N PHE A 915 6.66 -2.93 -4.00
CA PHE A 915 7.21 -3.25 -5.31
C PHE A 915 6.47 -2.53 -6.43
N CYS A 916 7.22 -2.05 -7.39
CA CYS A 916 6.66 -1.46 -8.61
C CYS A 916 6.44 -2.52 -9.68
N HIS A 917 7.33 -3.49 -9.76
CA HIS A 917 7.26 -4.55 -10.73
C HIS A 917 7.33 -5.93 -10.06
N GLY A 918 6.66 -6.91 -10.66
CA GLY A 918 6.69 -8.30 -10.25
C GLY A 918 6.98 -9.21 -11.43
N TYR A 919 7.82 -10.21 -11.20
CA TYR A 919 8.07 -11.32 -12.14
C TYR A 919 7.65 -12.62 -11.50
N ILE A 920 6.89 -13.43 -12.22
CA ILE A 920 6.47 -14.77 -11.78
C ILE A 920 7.17 -15.79 -12.64
N GLY A 921 8.00 -16.62 -12.01
CA GLY A 921 8.85 -17.62 -12.63
C GLY A 921 8.04 -18.72 -13.37
N LYS A 922 8.65 -19.32 -14.39
CA LYS A 922 8.04 -20.41 -15.15
C LYS A 922 7.84 -21.66 -14.29
N ASP A 923 8.70 -21.88 -13.32
CA ASP A 923 8.70 -22.99 -12.37
C ASP A 923 7.52 -22.95 -11.39
N LEU A 924 6.81 -21.82 -11.30
CA LEU A 924 5.61 -21.62 -10.47
C LEU A 924 4.29 -21.96 -11.17
N SER A 925 4.32 -22.69 -12.30
CA SER A 925 3.13 -23.10 -13.07
C SER A 925 2.08 -23.89 -12.26
N GLY A 926 2.53 -24.55 -11.18
CA GLY A 926 1.68 -25.28 -10.24
C GLY A 926 0.91 -24.44 -9.23
N MET A 927 1.16 -23.13 -9.12
CA MET A 927 0.46 -22.28 -8.15
C MET A 927 -1.07 -22.29 -8.36
N THR A 928 -1.80 -22.21 -7.24
CA THR A 928 -3.26 -22.02 -7.27
C THR A 928 -3.62 -20.63 -7.81
N GLN A 929 -4.87 -20.45 -8.23
CA GLN A 929 -5.39 -19.18 -8.70
C GLN A 929 -5.28 -18.12 -7.59
N GLU A 930 -5.69 -18.49 -6.38
CA GLU A 930 -5.71 -17.63 -5.19
C GLU A 930 -4.29 -17.20 -4.79
N LYS A 931 -3.34 -18.14 -4.74
CA LYS A 931 -1.92 -17.83 -4.45
C LYS A 931 -1.32 -16.92 -5.51
N THR A 932 -1.68 -17.13 -6.78
CA THR A 932 -1.22 -16.24 -7.87
C THR A 932 -1.75 -14.80 -7.69
N VAL A 933 -3.03 -14.63 -7.36
CA VAL A 933 -3.62 -13.30 -7.10
C VAL A 933 -2.99 -12.63 -5.87
N GLN A 934 -2.68 -13.40 -4.83
CA GLN A 934 -1.95 -12.87 -3.66
C GLN A 934 -0.53 -12.42 -4.02
N ALA A 935 0.18 -13.20 -4.84
CA ALA A 935 1.50 -12.84 -5.37
C ALA A 935 1.46 -11.51 -6.12
N MET A 936 0.51 -11.39 -7.04
CA MET A 936 0.28 -10.16 -7.80
C MET A 936 -0.05 -8.96 -6.89
N GLY A 937 -0.71 -9.21 -5.78
CA GLY A 937 -1.07 -8.20 -4.78
C GLY A 937 0.11 -7.54 -4.06
N ARG A 938 1.33 -8.04 -4.22
CA ARG A 938 2.55 -7.40 -3.68
C ARG A 938 3.02 -6.20 -4.50
N VAL A 939 2.57 -6.09 -5.73
CA VAL A 939 2.91 -5.00 -6.65
C VAL A 939 1.91 -3.85 -6.51
N GLY A 940 2.39 -2.62 -6.69
CA GLY A 940 1.54 -1.43 -6.77
C GLY A 940 0.99 -0.95 -5.44
N ARG A 941 1.71 -1.12 -4.34
CA ARG A 941 1.34 -0.60 -3.02
C ARG A 941 1.77 0.85 -2.79
N ASN A 942 2.81 1.31 -3.51
CA ASN A 942 3.36 2.64 -3.35
C ASN A 942 2.63 3.66 -4.25
N SER A 943 2.34 4.86 -3.71
CA SER A 943 1.75 5.96 -4.46
C SER A 943 2.77 6.84 -5.18
N LEU A 944 4.07 6.65 -4.92
CA LEU A 944 5.15 7.51 -5.43
C LEU A 944 5.50 7.26 -6.90
N GLN A 945 5.17 6.08 -7.43
CA GLN A 945 5.53 5.66 -8.77
C GLN A 945 4.34 5.73 -9.73
N GLN A 946 4.60 5.95 -11.02
CA GLN A 946 3.55 6.10 -12.01
C GLN A 946 3.20 4.80 -12.74
N ASN A 947 4.16 3.89 -12.88
CA ASN A 947 3.96 2.64 -13.62
C ASN A 947 4.17 1.43 -12.73
N TYR A 948 3.27 0.46 -12.86
CA TYR A 948 3.34 -0.84 -12.20
C TYR A 948 3.13 -1.92 -13.24
N THR A 949 3.83 -3.05 -13.14
CA THR A 949 3.66 -4.20 -14.04
C THR A 949 3.85 -5.52 -13.33
N ILE A 950 3.15 -6.55 -13.79
CA ILE A 950 3.37 -7.94 -13.40
C ILE A 950 3.64 -8.74 -14.64
N ARG A 951 4.80 -9.39 -14.71
CA ARG A 951 5.22 -10.21 -15.85
C ARG A 951 5.21 -11.68 -15.50
N PHE A 952 4.62 -12.46 -16.37
CA PHE A 952 4.63 -13.91 -16.27
C PHE A 952 5.59 -14.53 -17.28
N ARG A 953 6.35 -15.52 -16.81
CA ARG A 953 7.19 -16.35 -17.68
C ARG A 953 6.42 -17.55 -18.25
N ASP A 954 5.20 -17.79 -17.75
CA ASP A 954 4.28 -18.82 -18.24
C ASP A 954 2.89 -18.25 -18.52
N ASP A 955 2.48 -18.29 -19.80
CA ASP A 955 1.18 -17.78 -20.24
C ASP A 955 0.01 -18.68 -19.75
N GLY A 956 0.30 -19.96 -19.41
CA GLY A 956 -0.68 -20.88 -18.84
C GLY A 956 -1.20 -20.42 -17.49
N LEU A 957 -0.30 -19.88 -16.66
CA LEU A 957 -0.66 -19.33 -15.35
C LEU A 957 -1.54 -18.08 -15.45
N ILE A 958 -1.32 -17.23 -16.47
CA ILE A 958 -2.21 -16.10 -16.75
C ILE A 958 -3.62 -16.59 -17.09
N LYS A 959 -3.74 -17.58 -17.97
CA LYS A 959 -5.06 -18.16 -18.32
C LYS A 959 -5.80 -18.69 -17.10
N LYS A 960 -5.07 -19.34 -16.16
CA LYS A 960 -5.62 -19.85 -14.91
C LYS A 960 -6.30 -18.76 -14.07
N ILE A 961 -5.73 -17.54 -14.03
CA ILE A 961 -6.30 -16.41 -13.28
C ILE A 961 -7.69 -16.02 -13.82
N PHE A 962 -7.90 -16.11 -15.13
CA PHE A 962 -9.11 -15.67 -15.82
C PHE A 962 -10.09 -16.78 -16.14
N THR A 963 -9.82 -18.01 -15.68
CA THR A 963 -10.71 -19.17 -15.89
C THR A 963 -11.42 -19.50 -14.58
N SER A 964 -12.72 -19.80 -14.63
CA SER A 964 -13.46 -20.30 -13.48
C SER A 964 -12.99 -21.69 -13.11
N VAL A 965 -12.68 -21.89 -11.81
CA VAL A 965 -12.34 -23.20 -11.23
C VAL A 965 -13.53 -23.67 -10.39
N SER A 966 -13.87 -24.95 -10.47
CA SER A 966 -14.90 -25.53 -9.61
C SER A 966 -14.48 -25.41 -8.13
N SER A 967 -15.43 -25.09 -7.25
CA SER A 967 -15.17 -25.00 -5.80
C SER A 967 -14.64 -26.31 -5.22
N ASN A 968 -15.01 -27.45 -5.82
CA ASN A 968 -14.54 -28.79 -5.41
C ASN A 968 -13.07 -29.06 -5.78
N ASP A 969 -12.49 -28.23 -6.67
CA ASP A 969 -11.10 -28.38 -7.13
C ASP A 969 -10.18 -27.32 -6.51
N LYS A 970 -10.73 -26.41 -5.71
CA LYS A 970 -9.95 -25.38 -5.01
C LYS A 970 -9.47 -25.88 -3.65
N LEU A 971 -8.16 -26.06 -3.49
CA LEU A 971 -7.56 -26.53 -2.24
C LEU A 971 -7.90 -25.64 -1.05
N GLU A 972 -7.89 -24.34 -1.22
CA GLU A 972 -8.21 -23.36 -0.18
C GLU A 972 -9.66 -23.52 0.32
N VAL A 973 -10.61 -23.80 -0.57
CA VAL A 973 -12.01 -24.08 -0.23
C VAL A 973 -12.15 -25.41 0.51
N ILE A 974 -11.53 -26.46 -0.01
CA ILE A 974 -11.56 -27.80 0.59
C ILE A 974 -10.98 -27.74 2.00
N ASN A 975 -9.79 -27.18 2.14
CA ASN A 975 -9.11 -27.11 3.43
C ASN A 975 -9.83 -26.17 4.42
N MET A 976 -10.38 -25.06 3.96
CA MET A 976 -11.14 -24.16 4.83
C MET A 976 -12.39 -24.87 5.37
N ASN A 977 -13.15 -25.59 4.52
CA ASN A 977 -14.30 -26.38 4.98
C ASN A 977 -13.92 -27.52 5.92
N ARG A 978 -12.71 -28.09 5.79
CA ARG A 978 -12.20 -29.15 6.66
C ARG A 978 -11.70 -28.60 8.00
N LEU A 979 -10.94 -27.51 8.00
CA LEU A 979 -10.20 -27.04 9.16
C LEU A 979 -10.98 -26.04 10.02
N PHE A 980 -11.94 -25.33 9.44
CA PHE A 980 -12.76 -24.35 10.18
C PHE A 980 -14.08 -24.98 10.63
N THR A 981 -13.97 -26.11 11.34
CA THR A 981 -15.08 -26.83 11.95
C THR A 981 -14.73 -27.22 13.37
N SER A 982 -15.75 -27.34 14.22
CA SER A 982 -15.61 -27.78 15.63
C SER A 982 -15.87 -29.29 15.80
N GLY A 983 -15.99 -30.04 14.72
CA GLY A 983 -16.28 -31.50 14.74
C GLY A 983 -15.18 -32.31 15.43
N CYS A 984 -15.56 -33.40 16.07
CA CYS A 984 -14.73 -34.22 16.91
C CYS A 984 -13.34 -34.49 16.34
N GLU A 985 -12.33 -34.10 17.12
CA GLU A 985 -11.01 -34.73 17.04
C GLU A 985 -11.23 -36.23 17.30
N SER A 986 -10.99 -37.09 16.33
CA SER A 986 -10.61 -38.46 16.60
C SER A 986 -9.27 -38.33 17.32
N ASP A 987 -9.29 -38.59 18.62
CA ASP A 987 -8.08 -38.72 19.44
C ASP A 987 -7.14 -39.71 18.78
N GLU A 988 -6.07 -39.22 18.10
CA GLU A 988 -4.85 -39.94 17.80
C GLU A 988 -3.65 -39.13 18.33
#